data_242cdcd4828db59ed9d38743817be313
#
_entry.id   242cdcd4828db59ed9d38743817be313
#
_cell.length_a   1.000
_cell.length_b   1.000
_cell.length_c   1.000
_cell.angle_alpha   90.00
_cell.angle_beta   90.00
_cell.angle_gamma   90.00
#
_symmetry.space_group_name_H-M   'P 1'
#
loop_
_entity.id
_entity.type
_entity.pdbx_description
1 polymer ?
#
loop_
_entity_poly.entity_id
_entity_poly.type
_entity_poly.pdbx_seq_one_letter_code
_entity_poly.pdbx_strand_id
1 'polypeptide(L)'
;MNATLRRRTLPLLSALLSAAVAAALFAKTGVFPFGKLTLLMSDMDSIYAEFLAELQRVLQGRADPFYSFHAGIGLNTLAIFVFYLSSPFNLLLALVPEAYLLDGITLMTLLKIAAAAFLMTRFLARTVPDGERDDWSLLLGICYALCGYAISYSFSLIWLDGWLLLPLAAGSVDGLVEKNRFLPLTLSLTILFFSGFYVSYMAGLFLGVRFLARLIEREPARANAGPPTAGLIFRFIAAVLLAAAINMAFILPTAYVLANNMGLFGQARPEFRVLFDLIDLPWKLFSGTFDGYKDALPFLYSGLLPLVSAALFFSSPRVPERKKAVGASVLLLLGLSFHLAPLNFAWHAFDHPSWFPFRYAFVFPFALIWLAASALNGPRPDESDRESGPLVRWAALLIGYLALIWKLEPNRVSPAFFYLNAALIAVFAVLIPLSRRFPGRRWLRVWLTVLVIVDLSLNGWTTFSRYQREYTTRADYKSFHDRFAADIAEYGPKNGAFYRIEKTDVRTYNDAAALGYPGIGQFSSVSSVAQTAFLKKLGYDCYATWCSYRAANPFADSLLGIRYLLTGGAANAPYREVSPTVHENPDAFPPAFFVDAGAFAGPFADDPIQFHQQLAQAIAPGSAPIYRRIELPAGVPDNLSPDEGDGTGRRWLRSDPNTEAEMRYEFQLRKAGVYVVYLPNVSLNYTVAIDGEITHTDHGSYAPFLTTIVSEANEPHSIAFSIARTEDYYDDVRVYRLNQRALAGIAGSVRANAPGYRYDGRRTFTFEIKPDDSGARVLMTTIPYDAGWRATLSGEDVATGPILGGLMSVRIENKNGGTLRLSYEPPLLWLGTVISVSGLIVLFVILIIKWLLSRIAARKKRAAAGY
;
A
#
# COMPACT_ATOMS: atom_id res chain seq x y z
N MET A 1 -41.43 10.92 -16.31
CA MET A 1 -40.06 10.67 -16.81
C MET A 1 -40.06 9.31 -17.45
N ASN A 2 -39.70 9.22 -18.74
CA ASN A 2 -39.64 7.97 -19.53
C ASN A 2 -38.72 6.96 -18.85
N ALA A 3 -39.06 5.66 -18.86
CA ALA A 3 -38.27 4.58 -18.23
C ALA A 3 -36.79 4.61 -18.66
N THR A 4 -36.52 4.90 -19.93
CA THR A 4 -35.15 5.04 -20.45
C THR A 4 -34.40 6.23 -19.84
N LEU A 5 -35.04 7.37 -19.66
CA LEU A 5 -34.44 8.55 -19.06
C LEU A 5 -34.15 8.28 -17.56
N ARG A 6 -35.07 7.62 -16.89
CA ARG A 6 -34.92 7.25 -15.48
C ARG A 6 -33.77 6.28 -15.24
N ARG A 7 -33.61 5.24 -16.07
CA ARG A 7 -32.46 4.30 -16.03
C ARG A 7 -31.11 4.99 -16.23
N ARG A 8 -31.07 6.18 -16.86
CA ARG A 8 -29.83 6.99 -17.02
C ARG A 8 -29.60 7.96 -15.87
N THR A 9 -30.66 8.48 -15.26
CA THR A 9 -30.54 9.52 -14.22
C THR A 9 -30.32 8.96 -12.80
N LEU A 10 -30.88 7.77 -12.49
CA LEU A 10 -30.75 7.17 -11.15
C LEU A 10 -29.29 6.89 -10.75
N PRO A 11 -28.40 6.34 -11.61
CA PRO A 11 -27.01 6.17 -11.26
C PRO A 11 -26.27 7.48 -10.94
N LEU A 12 -26.58 8.54 -11.69
CA LEU A 12 -26.00 9.88 -11.44
C LEU A 12 -26.49 10.44 -10.12
N LEU A 13 -27.80 10.30 -9.81
CA LEU A 13 -28.37 10.75 -8.56
C LEU A 13 -27.78 10.00 -7.37
N SER A 14 -27.60 8.67 -7.49
CA SER A 14 -26.93 7.85 -6.48
C SER A 14 -25.48 8.33 -6.23
N ALA A 15 -24.74 8.59 -7.29
CA ALA A 15 -23.37 9.11 -7.22
C ALA A 15 -23.32 10.46 -6.48
N LEU A 16 -24.18 11.40 -6.86
CA LEU A 16 -24.24 12.73 -6.24
C LEU A 16 -24.64 12.67 -4.76
N LEU A 17 -25.66 11.88 -4.42
CA LEU A 17 -26.11 11.72 -3.03
C LEU A 17 -25.02 11.07 -2.18
N SER A 18 -24.36 10.01 -2.67
CA SER A 18 -23.30 9.34 -1.93
C SER A 18 -22.07 10.24 -1.73
N ALA A 19 -21.67 10.99 -2.76
CA ALA A 19 -20.60 11.98 -2.65
C ALA A 19 -20.96 13.11 -1.67
N ALA A 20 -22.21 13.59 -1.70
CA ALA A 20 -22.68 14.64 -0.78
C ALA A 20 -22.68 14.16 0.67
N VAL A 21 -23.13 12.92 0.94
CA VAL A 21 -23.08 12.32 2.28
C VAL A 21 -21.64 12.15 2.75
N ALA A 22 -20.74 11.62 1.90
CA ALA A 22 -19.32 11.48 2.24
C ALA A 22 -18.65 12.84 2.50
N ALA A 23 -18.94 13.85 1.68
CA ALA A 23 -18.46 15.22 1.89
C ALA A 23 -19.00 15.83 3.20
N ALA A 24 -20.28 15.58 3.54
CA ALA A 24 -20.86 16.03 4.82
C ALA A 24 -20.19 15.33 6.02
N LEU A 25 -19.84 14.05 5.91
CA LEU A 25 -19.07 13.33 6.92
C LEU A 25 -17.66 13.91 7.07
N PHE A 26 -16.97 14.21 5.96
CA PHE A 26 -15.67 14.89 5.99
C PHE A 26 -15.78 16.27 6.62
N ALA A 27 -16.82 17.06 6.29
CA ALA A 27 -17.07 18.36 6.90
C ALA A 27 -17.27 18.25 8.41
N LYS A 28 -18.07 17.28 8.85
CA LYS A 28 -18.34 17.06 10.27
C LYS A 28 -17.11 16.63 11.06
N THR A 29 -16.19 15.89 10.44
CA THR A 29 -14.94 15.46 11.07
C THR A 29 -13.80 16.45 10.91
N GLY A 30 -14.00 17.54 10.20
CA GLY A 30 -13.02 18.60 9.99
C GLY A 30 -11.93 18.24 8.96
N VAL A 31 -12.22 17.32 8.02
CA VAL A 31 -11.33 17.02 6.90
C VAL A 31 -11.38 18.18 5.89
N PHE A 32 -10.20 18.60 5.43
CA PHE A 32 -10.09 19.67 4.43
C PHE A 32 -10.87 19.32 3.13
N PRO A 33 -11.56 20.26 2.46
CA PRO A 33 -11.52 21.72 2.65
C PRO A 33 -12.42 22.28 3.77
N PHE A 34 -13.13 21.45 4.49
CA PHE A 34 -14.11 21.86 5.51
C PHE A 34 -13.49 22.10 6.89
N GLY A 35 -12.23 21.71 7.09
CA GLY A 35 -11.48 21.86 8.32
C GLY A 35 -9.98 21.75 8.09
N LYS A 36 -9.21 21.48 9.12
CA LYS A 36 -7.73 21.45 9.09
C LYS A 36 -7.11 20.05 8.99
N LEU A 37 -7.89 18.99 9.13
CA LEU A 37 -7.45 17.61 9.06
C LEU A 37 -7.31 17.15 7.60
N THR A 38 -6.52 16.13 7.37
CA THR A 38 -6.38 15.47 6.07
C THR A 38 -6.87 14.02 6.16
N LEU A 39 -6.85 13.26 5.07
CA LEU A 39 -7.07 11.81 5.11
C LEU A 39 -5.79 11.02 5.40
N LEU A 40 -4.70 11.71 5.77
CA LEU A 40 -3.42 11.09 6.07
C LEU A 40 -3.47 10.42 7.44
N MET A 41 -3.45 9.11 7.42
CA MET A 41 -3.27 8.22 8.58
C MET A 41 -2.73 6.87 8.10
N SER A 42 -2.04 6.15 8.96
CA SER A 42 -1.51 4.82 8.64
C SER A 42 -0.77 4.82 7.29
N ASP A 43 -1.00 3.83 6.42
CA ASP A 43 -0.33 3.70 5.12
C ASP A 43 -0.59 4.88 4.16
N MET A 44 -1.70 5.62 4.31
CA MET A 44 -1.91 6.83 3.51
C MET A 44 -0.89 7.91 3.85
N ASP A 45 -0.54 8.05 5.12
CA ASP A 45 0.43 9.05 5.58
C ASP A 45 1.88 8.64 5.28
N SER A 46 2.20 7.36 5.47
CA SER A 46 3.59 6.88 5.42
C SER A 46 4.03 6.31 4.06
N ILE A 47 3.07 5.96 3.18
CA ILE A 47 3.36 5.27 1.91
C ILE A 47 2.65 5.94 0.73
N TYR A 48 1.30 6.02 0.77
CA TYR A 48 0.56 6.35 -0.45
C TYR A 48 0.68 7.81 -0.83
N ALA A 49 0.59 8.74 0.11
CA ALA A 49 0.72 10.17 -0.17
C ALA A 49 2.11 10.51 -0.71
N GLU A 50 3.15 9.87 -0.15
CA GLU A 50 4.52 10.09 -0.54
C GLU A 50 4.80 9.58 -1.97
N PHE A 51 4.31 8.39 -2.30
CA PHE A 51 4.43 7.87 -3.66
C PHE A 51 3.48 8.56 -4.66
N LEU A 52 2.34 9.11 -4.20
CA LEU A 52 1.49 9.96 -5.05
C LEU A 52 2.18 11.28 -5.42
N ALA A 53 2.99 11.84 -4.50
CA ALA A 53 3.83 13.00 -4.81
C ALA A 53 4.88 12.67 -5.88
N GLU A 54 5.53 11.51 -5.78
CA GLU A 54 6.47 11.04 -6.81
C GLU A 54 5.76 10.77 -8.13
N LEU A 55 4.59 10.09 -8.12
CA LEU A 55 3.78 9.89 -9.34
C LEU A 55 3.39 11.21 -9.98
N GLN A 56 3.04 12.22 -9.19
CA GLN A 56 2.70 13.54 -9.71
C GLN A 56 3.87 14.15 -10.48
N ARG A 57 5.11 14.04 -9.97
CA ARG A 57 6.33 14.47 -10.67
C ARG A 57 6.56 13.67 -11.96
N VAL A 58 6.32 12.36 -11.95
CA VAL A 58 6.39 11.50 -13.15
C VAL A 58 5.38 11.96 -14.19
N LEU A 59 4.11 12.15 -13.83
CA LEU A 59 3.05 12.59 -14.73
C LEU A 59 3.31 13.98 -15.33
N GLN A 60 4.01 14.84 -14.60
CA GLN A 60 4.43 16.17 -15.05
C GLN A 60 5.78 16.16 -15.81
N GLY A 61 6.37 14.99 -16.04
CA GLY A 61 7.64 14.84 -16.79
C GLY A 61 8.91 15.23 -16.02
N ARG A 62 8.81 15.41 -14.69
CA ARG A 62 9.91 15.84 -13.81
C ARG A 62 10.64 14.71 -13.12
N ALA A 63 10.11 13.49 -13.13
CA ALA A 63 10.74 12.27 -12.61
C ALA A 63 10.66 11.14 -13.65
N ASP A 64 11.49 10.10 -13.49
CA ASP A 64 11.51 8.95 -14.40
C ASP A 64 10.45 7.91 -14.01
N PRO A 65 9.67 7.36 -14.97
CA PRO A 65 8.63 6.38 -14.69
C PRO A 65 9.15 4.96 -14.37
N PHE A 66 10.45 4.70 -14.60
CA PHE A 66 11.02 3.35 -14.49
C PHE A 66 11.97 3.18 -13.33
N TYR A 67 12.69 4.23 -12.94
CA TYR A 67 13.66 4.17 -11.85
C TYR A 67 13.69 5.49 -11.06
N SER A 68 13.78 5.40 -9.73
CA SER A 68 13.92 6.58 -8.88
C SER A 68 14.94 6.34 -7.78
N PHE A 69 15.79 7.35 -7.55
CA PHE A 69 16.66 7.45 -6.39
C PHE A 69 16.00 8.14 -5.18
N HIS A 70 14.72 8.50 -5.31
CA HIS A 70 13.93 9.09 -4.22
C HIS A 70 13.31 8.04 -3.29
N ALA A 71 13.63 6.76 -3.47
CA ALA A 71 13.19 5.68 -2.59
C ALA A 71 14.35 4.69 -2.38
N GLY A 72 14.77 4.51 -1.13
CA GLY A 72 15.97 3.76 -0.79
C GLY A 72 17.19 4.32 -1.52
N ILE A 73 18.22 3.50 -1.67
CA ILE A 73 19.39 3.90 -2.48
C ILE A 73 19.12 3.84 -3.99
N GLY A 74 17.88 3.52 -4.40
CA GLY A 74 17.36 3.45 -5.75
C GLY A 74 16.41 2.26 -5.94
N LEU A 75 15.23 2.49 -6.52
CA LEU A 75 14.18 1.49 -6.71
C LEU A 75 13.53 1.54 -8.09
N ASN A 76 13.00 0.39 -8.51
CA ASN A 76 12.15 0.28 -9.69
C ASN A 76 10.79 0.98 -9.47
N THR A 77 10.64 2.16 -10.08
CA THR A 77 9.42 2.99 -9.96
C THR A 77 8.20 2.34 -10.59
N LEU A 78 8.39 1.56 -11.68
CA LEU A 78 7.28 0.84 -12.33
C LEU A 78 6.65 -0.17 -11.37
N ALA A 79 7.44 -0.88 -10.57
CA ALA A 79 6.92 -1.82 -9.57
C ALA A 79 6.14 -1.09 -8.46
N ILE A 80 6.63 0.06 -7.98
CA ILE A 80 5.92 0.92 -7.03
C ILE A 80 4.59 1.39 -7.65
N PHE A 81 4.62 1.87 -8.90
CA PHE A 81 3.42 2.30 -9.61
C PHE A 81 2.37 1.19 -9.68
N VAL A 82 2.75 0.00 -10.13
CA VAL A 82 1.82 -1.12 -10.31
C VAL A 82 1.28 -1.61 -8.97
N PHE A 83 2.12 -1.61 -7.93
CA PHE A 83 1.70 -2.10 -6.60
C PHE A 83 0.77 -1.11 -5.87
N TYR A 84 1.09 0.19 -5.88
CA TYR A 84 0.40 1.19 -5.05
C TYR A 84 -0.42 2.22 -5.83
N LEU A 85 -0.08 2.50 -7.08
CA LEU A 85 -0.51 3.72 -7.75
C LEU A 85 -1.27 3.48 -9.05
N SER A 86 -1.43 2.23 -9.49
CA SER A 86 -2.11 1.90 -10.74
C SER A 86 -3.64 2.05 -10.61
N SER A 87 -4.11 3.30 -10.63
CA SER A 87 -5.52 3.68 -10.60
C SER A 87 -5.79 4.73 -11.68
N PRO A 88 -6.86 4.58 -12.48
CA PRO A 88 -7.24 5.63 -13.44
C PRO A 88 -7.50 6.99 -12.78
N PHE A 89 -7.92 7.02 -11.51
CA PHE A 89 -8.16 8.26 -10.77
C PHE A 89 -6.87 9.01 -10.46
N ASN A 90 -5.76 8.31 -10.30
CA ASN A 90 -4.47 8.93 -10.01
C ASN A 90 -3.95 9.77 -11.18
N LEU A 91 -4.45 9.54 -12.42
CA LEU A 91 -4.13 10.38 -13.58
C LEU A 91 -4.60 11.84 -13.40
N LEU A 92 -5.58 12.08 -12.51
CA LEU A 92 -6.01 13.44 -12.17
C LEU A 92 -4.89 14.26 -11.54
N LEU A 93 -3.90 13.62 -10.91
CA LEU A 93 -2.76 14.32 -10.32
C LEU A 93 -1.89 15.06 -11.36
N ALA A 94 -1.95 14.68 -12.62
CA ALA A 94 -1.31 15.44 -13.70
C ALA A 94 -1.82 16.88 -13.80
N LEU A 95 -3.09 17.12 -13.39
CA LEU A 95 -3.78 18.41 -13.46
C LEU A 95 -3.75 19.18 -12.13
N VAL A 96 -3.33 18.53 -11.04
CA VAL A 96 -3.30 19.10 -9.69
C VAL A 96 -1.92 19.70 -9.45
N PRO A 97 -1.77 20.98 -9.06
CA PRO A 97 -0.49 21.52 -8.61
C PRO A 97 0.01 20.82 -7.34
N GLU A 98 1.33 20.68 -7.15
CA GLU A 98 1.91 19.98 -5.99
C GLU A 98 1.39 20.48 -4.64
N ALA A 99 1.26 21.78 -4.48
CA ALA A 99 0.72 22.39 -3.25
C ALA A 99 -0.69 21.91 -2.87
N TYR A 100 -1.42 21.29 -3.80
CA TYR A 100 -2.79 20.78 -3.62
C TYR A 100 -2.87 19.25 -3.69
N LEU A 101 -1.78 18.53 -3.49
CA LEU A 101 -1.75 17.07 -3.49
C LEU A 101 -2.79 16.48 -2.53
N LEU A 102 -2.85 17.01 -1.30
CA LEU A 102 -3.78 16.52 -0.26
C LEU A 102 -5.25 16.78 -0.64
N ASP A 103 -5.52 17.88 -1.32
CA ASP A 103 -6.83 18.19 -1.89
C ASP A 103 -7.20 17.19 -2.99
N GLY A 104 -6.23 16.86 -3.84
CA GLY A 104 -6.36 15.84 -4.87
C GLY A 104 -6.70 14.47 -4.29
N ILE A 105 -6.06 14.06 -3.19
CA ILE A 105 -6.35 12.82 -2.47
C ILE A 105 -7.80 12.80 -1.96
N THR A 106 -8.24 13.88 -1.32
CA THR A 106 -9.62 13.99 -0.83
C THR A 106 -10.63 13.94 -1.98
N LEU A 107 -10.38 14.65 -3.07
CA LEU A 107 -11.21 14.63 -4.27
C LEU A 107 -11.29 13.24 -4.90
N MET A 108 -10.15 12.55 -5.05
CA MET A 108 -10.11 11.19 -5.59
C MET A 108 -10.93 10.22 -4.74
N THR A 109 -10.87 10.32 -3.41
CA THR A 109 -11.68 9.50 -2.50
C THR A 109 -13.17 9.73 -2.73
N LEU A 110 -13.62 10.99 -2.80
CA LEU A 110 -15.02 11.33 -3.10
C LEU A 110 -15.46 10.82 -4.48
N LEU A 111 -14.61 10.96 -5.50
CA LEU A 111 -14.90 10.47 -6.85
C LEU A 111 -15.01 8.95 -6.90
N LYS A 112 -14.18 8.21 -6.17
CA LYS A 112 -14.26 6.74 -6.07
C LYS A 112 -15.57 6.29 -5.40
N ILE A 113 -15.99 6.96 -4.32
CA ILE A 113 -17.29 6.71 -3.67
C ILE A 113 -18.45 6.98 -4.64
N ALA A 114 -18.41 8.11 -5.35
CA ALA A 114 -19.41 8.46 -6.36
C ALA A 114 -19.47 7.41 -7.50
N ALA A 115 -18.30 6.98 -8.00
CA ALA A 115 -18.18 5.98 -9.05
C ALA A 115 -18.74 4.61 -8.60
N ALA A 116 -18.48 4.20 -7.37
CA ALA A 116 -19.01 2.96 -6.81
C ALA A 116 -20.56 2.99 -6.73
N ALA A 117 -21.14 4.09 -6.26
CA ALA A 117 -22.58 4.30 -6.25
C ALA A 117 -23.17 4.23 -7.67
N PHE A 118 -22.54 4.93 -8.62
CA PHE A 118 -22.95 4.93 -10.02
C PHE A 118 -22.93 3.51 -10.61
N LEU A 119 -21.81 2.80 -10.47
CA LEU A 119 -21.64 1.48 -11.06
C LEU A 119 -22.55 0.43 -10.42
N MET A 120 -22.74 0.50 -9.10
CA MET A 120 -23.63 -0.43 -8.40
C MET A 120 -25.09 -0.15 -8.76
N THR A 121 -25.56 1.08 -8.75
CA THR A 121 -26.92 1.43 -9.19
C THR A 121 -27.17 1.00 -10.63
N ARG A 122 -26.21 1.23 -11.54
CA ARG A 122 -26.29 0.79 -12.95
C ARG A 122 -26.33 -0.74 -13.08
N PHE A 123 -25.58 -1.44 -12.24
CA PHE A 123 -25.59 -2.90 -12.21
C PHE A 123 -26.98 -3.42 -11.77
N LEU A 124 -27.50 -2.91 -10.66
CA LEU A 124 -28.78 -3.33 -10.09
C LEU A 124 -29.98 -2.97 -11.00
N ALA A 125 -29.93 -1.82 -11.66
CA ALA A 125 -30.97 -1.38 -12.59
C ALA A 125 -31.19 -2.37 -13.77
N ARG A 126 -30.22 -3.23 -14.07
CA ARG A 126 -30.36 -4.27 -15.11
C ARG A 126 -31.22 -5.47 -14.64
N THR A 127 -31.39 -5.63 -13.33
CA THR A 127 -32.20 -6.71 -12.75
C THR A 127 -33.68 -6.33 -12.66
N VAL A 128 -34.03 -5.07 -12.89
CA VAL A 128 -35.41 -4.56 -12.85
C VAL A 128 -36.13 -4.94 -14.13
N PRO A 129 -37.32 -5.61 -14.06
CA PRO A 129 -38.15 -5.90 -15.23
C PRO A 129 -38.52 -4.63 -16.02
N ASP A 130 -38.72 -4.78 -17.33
CA ASP A 130 -39.15 -3.67 -18.17
C ASP A 130 -40.56 -3.18 -17.75
N GLY A 131 -40.71 -1.87 -17.59
CA GLY A 131 -41.96 -1.25 -17.12
C GLY A 131 -42.07 -1.08 -15.59
N GLU A 132 -41.24 -1.75 -14.81
CA GLU A 132 -41.21 -1.59 -13.37
C GLU A 132 -40.39 -0.36 -12.92
N ARG A 133 -40.66 0.14 -11.69
CA ARG A 133 -39.95 1.27 -11.12
C ARG A 133 -38.66 0.82 -10.44
N ASP A 134 -37.56 1.48 -10.78
CA ASP A 134 -36.19 1.17 -10.32
C ASP A 134 -35.78 2.07 -9.14
N ASP A 135 -36.63 2.17 -8.11
CA ASP A 135 -36.31 3.04 -6.97
C ASP A 135 -35.35 2.37 -5.97
N TRP A 136 -35.38 1.04 -5.88
CA TRP A 136 -34.55 0.25 -4.98
C TRP A 136 -33.08 0.24 -5.38
N SER A 137 -32.80 0.23 -6.68
CA SER A 137 -31.41 0.29 -7.16
C SER A 137 -30.69 1.55 -6.72
N LEU A 138 -31.37 2.68 -6.62
CA LEU A 138 -30.82 3.94 -6.08
C LEU A 138 -30.37 3.76 -4.62
N LEU A 139 -31.29 3.28 -3.75
CA LEU A 139 -31.04 3.12 -2.31
C LEU A 139 -29.91 2.11 -2.05
N LEU A 140 -29.98 0.97 -2.73
CA LEU A 140 -29.00 -0.09 -2.61
C LEU A 140 -27.62 0.33 -3.17
N GLY A 141 -27.59 1.19 -4.19
CA GLY A 141 -26.35 1.79 -4.70
C GLY A 141 -25.68 2.72 -3.68
N ILE A 142 -26.50 3.51 -2.95
CA ILE A 142 -26.02 4.35 -1.83
C ILE A 142 -25.51 3.47 -0.69
N CYS A 143 -26.22 2.39 -0.33
CA CYS A 143 -25.78 1.43 0.67
C CYS A 143 -24.42 0.81 0.31
N TYR A 144 -24.20 0.48 -0.96
CA TYR A 144 -22.91 -0.05 -1.42
C TYR A 144 -21.79 0.98 -1.29
N ALA A 145 -22.03 2.20 -1.76
CA ALA A 145 -21.05 3.27 -1.78
C ALA A 145 -20.60 3.73 -0.39
N LEU A 146 -21.50 3.67 0.60
CA LEU A 146 -21.25 4.11 1.97
C LEU A 146 -21.19 2.91 2.95
N CYS A 147 -20.91 1.71 2.46
CA CYS A 147 -20.75 0.52 3.29
C CYS A 147 -19.55 0.64 4.25
N GLY A 148 -19.55 -0.17 5.31
CA GLY A 148 -18.49 -0.17 6.32
C GLY A 148 -17.08 -0.32 5.72
N TYR A 149 -16.91 -1.17 4.69
CA TYR A 149 -15.64 -1.32 4.01
C TYR A 149 -15.15 0.00 3.38
N ALA A 150 -16.00 0.66 2.59
CA ALA A 150 -15.62 1.89 1.90
C ALA A 150 -15.28 3.04 2.87
N ILE A 151 -16.05 3.16 3.94
CA ILE A 151 -15.85 4.20 4.96
C ILE A 151 -14.61 3.90 5.81
N SER A 152 -14.47 2.66 6.29
CA SER A 152 -13.31 2.29 7.13
C SER A 152 -11.99 2.29 6.38
N TYR A 153 -12.00 1.99 5.08
CA TYR A 153 -10.79 2.04 4.25
C TYR A 153 -10.70 3.25 3.31
N SER A 154 -11.43 4.34 3.62
CA SER A 154 -11.38 5.57 2.83
C SER A 154 -9.98 6.21 2.77
N PHE A 155 -9.13 5.96 3.77
CA PHE A 155 -7.72 6.33 3.78
C PHE A 155 -6.83 5.42 2.90
N SER A 156 -7.30 4.24 2.46
CA SER A 156 -6.51 3.31 1.65
C SER A 156 -6.98 3.30 0.20
N LEU A 157 -6.59 4.32 -0.57
CA LEU A 157 -7.02 4.53 -1.96
C LEU A 157 -6.82 3.31 -2.85
N ILE A 158 -5.76 2.53 -2.62
CA ILE A 158 -5.41 1.36 -3.46
C ILE A 158 -6.45 0.22 -3.37
N TRP A 159 -7.18 0.12 -2.24
CA TRP A 159 -8.18 -0.94 -2.07
C TRP A 159 -9.54 -0.58 -2.63
N LEU A 160 -9.80 0.71 -2.81
CA LEU A 160 -11.09 1.20 -3.28
C LEU A 160 -11.34 0.89 -4.77
N ASP A 161 -10.30 0.67 -5.59
CA ASP A 161 -10.48 0.40 -7.02
C ASP A 161 -11.12 -0.97 -7.27
N GLY A 162 -10.69 -2.02 -6.58
CA GLY A 162 -11.28 -3.35 -6.68
C GLY A 162 -12.75 -3.36 -6.24
N TRP A 163 -13.06 -2.67 -5.14
CA TRP A 163 -14.43 -2.50 -4.65
C TRP A 163 -15.31 -1.75 -5.64
N LEU A 164 -14.90 -0.57 -6.13
CA LEU A 164 -15.72 0.23 -7.03
C LEU A 164 -15.93 -0.42 -8.41
N LEU A 165 -14.94 -1.19 -8.93
CA LEU A 165 -15.01 -1.86 -10.23
C LEU A 165 -15.75 -3.19 -10.18
N LEU A 166 -15.94 -3.79 -9.01
CA LEU A 166 -16.62 -5.08 -8.85
C LEU A 166 -18.02 -5.11 -9.49
N PRO A 167 -18.91 -4.11 -9.31
CA PRO A 167 -20.23 -4.12 -9.96
C PRO A 167 -20.16 -4.09 -11.50
N LEU A 168 -19.18 -3.39 -12.07
CA LEU A 168 -18.96 -3.34 -13.51
C LEU A 168 -18.55 -4.72 -14.05
N ALA A 169 -17.58 -5.36 -13.42
CA ALA A 169 -17.09 -6.67 -13.82
C ALA A 169 -18.13 -7.77 -13.59
N ALA A 170 -18.85 -7.75 -12.45
CA ALA A 170 -19.95 -8.67 -12.15
C ALA A 170 -21.09 -8.57 -13.18
N GLY A 171 -21.46 -7.34 -13.56
CA GLY A 171 -22.46 -7.13 -14.63
C GLY A 171 -22.00 -7.59 -16.00
N SER A 172 -20.70 -7.66 -16.23
CA SER A 172 -20.12 -8.19 -17.47
C SER A 172 -20.07 -9.71 -17.46
N VAL A 173 -19.87 -10.35 -16.29
CA VAL A 173 -20.03 -11.81 -16.09
C VAL A 173 -21.48 -12.22 -16.39
N ASP A 174 -22.48 -11.50 -15.85
CA ASP A 174 -23.89 -11.75 -16.16
C ASP A 174 -24.16 -11.60 -17.66
N GLY A 175 -23.59 -10.55 -18.28
CA GLY A 175 -23.70 -10.33 -19.73
C GLY A 175 -23.07 -11.43 -20.57
N LEU A 176 -22.02 -12.11 -20.09
CA LEU A 176 -21.47 -13.30 -20.75
C LEU A 176 -22.42 -14.45 -20.66
N VAL A 177 -22.93 -14.78 -19.46
CA VAL A 177 -23.80 -15.96 -19.25
C VAL A 177 -25.17 -15.81 -19.91
N GLU A 178 -25.80 -14.63 -19.86
CA GLU A 178 -27.14 -14.37 -20.37
C GLU A 178 -27.17 -14.04 -21.87
N LYS A 179 -26.22 -13.26 -22.33
CA LYS A 179 -26.24 -12.63 -23.67
C LYS A 179 -24.99 -12.95 -24.49
N ASN A 180 -24.16 -13.87 -24.02
CA ASN A 180 -22.92 -14.27 -24.68
C ASN A 180 -21.99 -13.09 -25.05
N ARG A 181 -21.91 -12.09 -24.14
CA ARG A 181 -21.14 -10.85 -24.37
C ARG A 181 -19.73 -10.98 -23.84
N PHE A 182 -18.82 -11.49 -24.68
CA PHE A 182 -17.40 -11.66 -24.35
C PHE A 182 -16.67 -10.32 -24.10
N LEU A 183 -16.81 -9.38 -25.03
CA LEU A 183 -16.03 -8.14 -25.05
C LEU A 183 -16.20 -7.25 -23.79
N PRO A 184 -17.43 -6.99 -23.27
CA PRO A 184 -17.58 -6.22 -22.04
C PRO A 184 -16.87 -6.86 -20.84
N LEU A 185 -16.83 -8.22 -20.77
CA LEU A 185 -16.10 -8.92 -19.73
C LEU A 185 -14.59 -8.69 -19.87
N THR A 186 -14.03 -8.88 -21.06
CA THR A 186 -12.61 -8.62 -21.30
C THR A 186 -12.22 -7.21 -20.93
N LEU A 187 -12.97 -6.17 -21.38
CA LEU A 187 -12.67 -4.78 -21.08
C LEU A 187 -12.78 -4.45 -19.59
N SER A 188 -13.81 -4.97 -18.90
CA SER A 188 -13.95 -4.72 -17.46
C SER A 188 -12.86 -5.41 -16.64
N LEU A 189 -12.44 -6.61 -17.03
CA LEU A 189 -11.30 -7.29 -16.41
C LEU A 189 -9.96 -6.59 -16.73
N THR A 190 -9.78 -6.05 -17.94
CA THR A 190 -8.58 -5.27 -18.29
C THR A 190 -8.42 -4.06 -17.38
N ILE A 191 -9.49 -3.29 -17.17
CA ILE A 191 -9.47 -2.13 -16.27
C ILE A 191 -9.26 -2.59 -14.83
N LEU A 192 -9.92 -3.66 -14.39
CA LEU A 192 -9.77 -4.21 -13.05
C LEU A 192 -8.32 -4.64 -12.78
N PHE A 193 -7.70 -5.40 -13.69
CA PHE A 193 -6.32 -5.88 -13.51
C PHE A 193 -5.29 -4.76 -13.57
N PHE A 194 -5.55 -3.70 -14.31
CA PHE A 194 -4.73 -2.48 -14.27
C PHE A 194 -4.84 -1.77 -12.91
N SER A 195 -6.03 -1.77 -12.29
CA SER A 195 -6.33 -0.96 -11.11
C SER A 195 -5.99 -1.68 -9.80
N GLY A 196 -4.71 -1.92 -9.53
CA GLY A 196 -4.24 -2.57 -8.30
C GLY A 196 -4.39 -4.09 -8.35
N PHE A 197 -3.34 -4.78 -8.80
CA PHE A 197 -3.35 -6.23 -9.06
C PHE A 197 -3.77 -7.07 -7.84
N TYR A 198 -3.40 -6.66 -6.62
CA TYR A 198 -3.67 -7.42 -5.39
C TYR A 198 -5.18 -7.46 -5.03
N VAL A 199 -5.85 -6.30 -5.04
CA VAL A 199 -7.30 -6.25 -4.78
C VAL A 199 -8.09 -6.78 -5.98
N SER A 200 -7.53 -6.63 -7.18
CA SER A 200 -8.09 -7.22 -8.40
C SER A 200 -8.05 -8.74 -8.39
N TYR A 201 -7.02 -9.36 -7.78
CA TYR A 201 -6.99 -10.80 -7.54
C TYR A 201 -8.17 -11.24 -6.67
N MET A 202 -8.41 -10.55 -5.54
CA MET A 202 -9.55 -10.82 -4.65
C MET A 202 -10.89 -10.66 -5.37
N ALA A 203 -11.07 -9.56 -6.12
CA ALA A 203 -12.24 -9.35 -6.95
C ALA A 203 -12.39 -10.44 -8.02
N GLY A 204 -11.30 -10.87 -8.65
CA GLY A 204 -11.24 -11.93 -9.65
C GLY A 204 -11.69 -13.28 -9.10
N LEU A 205 -11.25 -13.66 -7.90
CA LEU A 205 -11.72 -14.87 -7.21
C LEU A 205 -13.24 -14.83 -7.02
N PHE A 206 -13.77 -13.71 -6.51
CA PHE A 206 -15.21 -13.54 -6.35
C PHE A 206 -15.96 -13.57 -7.69
N LEU A 207 -15.42 -12.99 -8.76
CA LEU A 207 -16.00 -13.07 -10.09
C LEU A 207 -16.04 -14.50 -10.63
N GLY A 208 -15.06 -15.33 -10.29
CA GLY A 208 -15.09 -16.78 -10.54
C GLY A 208 -16.24 -17.46 -9.80
N VAL A 209 -16.42 -17.19 -8.49
CA VAL A 209 -17.55 -17.69 -7.69
C VAL A 209 -18.88 -17.24 -8.29
N ARG A 210 -18.99 -15.96 -8.67
CA ARG A 210 -20.20 -15.42 -9.32
C ARG A 210 -20.46 -16.08 -10.66
N PHE A 211 -19.44 -16.30 -11.48
CA PHE A 211 -19.61 -17.00 -12.77
C PHE A 211 -20.17 -18.41 -12.59
N LEU A 212 -19.62 -19.18 -11.63
CA LEU A 212 -20.14 -20.50 -11.28
C LEU A 212 -21.59 -20.42 -10.75
N ALA A 213 -21.86 -19.46 -9.86
CA ALA A 213 -23.22 -19.22 -9.37
C ALA A 213 -24.20 -18.96 -10.52
N ARG A 214 -23.84 -18.11 -11.49
CA ARG A 214 -24.69 -17.82 -12.66
C ARG A 214 -24.86 -19.01 -13.61
N LEU A 215 -23.84 -19.87 -13.76
CA LEU A 215 -23.97 -21.11 -14.51
C LEU A 215 -24.95 -22.08 -13.83
N ILE A 216 -24.85 -22.18 -12.50
CA ILE A 216 -25.77 -23.00 -11.69
C ILE A 216 -27.20 -22.44 -11.77
N GLU A 217 -27.39 -21.14 -11.69
CA GLU A 217 -28.73 -20.50 -11.78
C GLU A 217 -29.38 -20.58 -13.16
N ARG A 218 -28.65 -20.95 -14.21
CA ARG A 218 -29.15 -20.97 -15.59
C ARG A 218 -30.29 -21.99 -15.80
N GLU A 219 -31.42 -21.53 -16.30
CA GLU A 219 -32.57 -22.38 -16.54
C GLU A 219 -32.30 -23.39 -17.66
N PRO A 220 -32.79 -24.67 -17.56
CA PRO A 220 -32.55 -25.70 -18.56
C PRO A 220 -33.04 -25.31 -19.98
N ALA A 221 -34.18 -24.64 -20.09
CA ALA A 221 -34.72 -24.16 -21.36
C ALA A 221 -33.78 -23.16 -22.05
N ARG A 222 -33.14 -22.26 -21.31
CA ARG A 222 -32.12 -21.33 -21.84
C ARG A 222 -30.77 -22.02 -22.07
N ALA A 223 -30.47 -23.06 -21.33
CA ALA A 223 -29.26 -23.85 -21.55
C ALA A 223 -29.30 -24.57 -22.91
N ASN A 224 -30.46 -25.05 -23.32
CA ASN A 224 -30.65 -25.74 -24.61
C ASN A 224 -30.73 -24.77 -25.81
N ALA A 225 -31.19 -23.52 -25.60
CA ALA A 225 -31.32 -22.51 -26.68
C ALA A 225 -30.08 -21.57 -26.82
N GLY A 226 -29.14 -21.62 -25.87
CA GLY A 226 -27.97 -20.75 -25.83
C GLY A 226 -26.64 -21.50 -26.02
N PRO A 227 -25.49 -20.84 -25.89
CA PRO A 227 -24.19 -21.49 -26.01
C PRO A 227 -24.06 -22.58 -24.94
N PRO A 228 -23.38 -23.71 -25.25
CA PRO A 228 -23.12 -24.77 -24.29
C PRO A 228 -22.28 -24.28 -23.12
N THR A 229 -22.45 -24.87 -21.93
CA THR A 229 -21.71 -24.48 -20.69
C THR A 229 -20.22 -24.49 -20.91
N ALA A 230 -19.68 -25.51 -21.61
CA ALA A 230 -18.23 -25.56 -21.93
C ALA A 230 -17.78 -24.35 -22.77
N GLY A 231 -18.61 -23.86 -23.70
CA GLY A 231 -18.33 -22.66 -24.48
C GLY A 231 -18.32 -21.38 -23.64
N LEU A 232 -19.16 -21.28 -22.61
CA LEU A 232 -19.14 -20.16 -21.67
C LEU A 232 -17.90 -20.18 -20.78
N ILE A 233 -17.53 -21.39 -20.28
CA ILE A 233 -16.30 -21.57 -19.48
C ILE A 233 -15.07 -21.17 -20.31
N PHE A 234 -14.98 -21.67 -21.56
CA PHE A 234 -13.89 -21.29 -22.46
C PHE A 234 -13.81 -19.78 -22.66
N ARG A 235 -14.94 -19.10 -22.90
CA ARG A 235 -14.97 -17.64 -23.09
C ARG A 235 -14.65 -16.86 -21.83
N PHE A 236 -15.06 -17.34 -20.67
CA PHE A 236 -14.69 -16.73 -19.40
C PHE A 236 -13.17 -16.78 -19.21
N ILE A 237 -12.57 -17.97 -19.38
CA ILE A 237 -11.12 -18.16 -19.28
C ILE A 237 -10.39 -17.31 -20.33
N ALA A 238 -10.85 -17.33 -21.59
CA ALA A 238 -10.26 -16.53 -22.66
C ALA A 238 -10.31 -15.02 -22.36
N ALA A 239 -11.42 -14.53 -21.74
CA ALA A 239 -11.51 -13.12 -21.33
C ALA A 239 -10.52 -12.77 -20.21
N VAL A 240 -10.35 -13.66 -19.25
CA VAL A 240 -9.35 -13.50 -18.16
C VAL A 240 -7.95 -13.49 -18.73
N LEU A 241 -7.61 -14.46 -19.59
CA LEU A 241 -6.26 -14.55 -20.19
C LEU A 241 -5.97 -13.36 -21.11
N LEU A 242 -6.95 -12.92 -21.91
CA LEU A 242 -6.76 -11.76 -22.79
C LEU A 242 -6.61 -10.46 -21.97
N ALA A 243 -7.39 -10.28 -20.91
CA ALA A 243 -7.26 -9.13 -20.01
C ALA A 243 -5.91 -9.13 -19.30
N ALA A 244 -5.42 -10.28 -18.84
CA ALA A 244 -4.10 -10.44 -18.27
C ALA A 244 -3.01 -10.15 -19.32
N ALA A 245 -3.11 -10.69 -20.52
CA ALA A 245 -2.17 -10.45 -21.60
C ALA A 245 -2.04 -8.95 -21.91
N ILE A 246 -3.15 -8.21 -22.00
CA ILE A 246 -3.14 -6.75 -22.26
C ILE A 246 -2.39 -5.99 -21.15
N ASN A 247 -2.36 -6.49 -19.92
CA ASN A 247 -1.68 -5.85 -18.78
C ASN A 247 -0.27 -6.40 -18.51
N MET A 248 0.29 -7.28 -19.36
CA MET A 248 1.58 -7.94 -19.10
C MET A 248 2.76 -6.98 -19.03
N ALA A 249 2.72 -5.84 -19.72
CA ALA A 249 3.73 -4.78 -19.61
C ALA A 249 3.87 -4.24 -18.18
N PHE A 250 2.83 -4.36 -17.34
CA PHE A 250 2.82 -3.97 -15.93
C PHE A 250 2.98 -5.16 -15.00
N ILE A 251 2.26 -6.27 -15.28
CA ILE A 251 2.22 -7.45 -14.41
C ILE A 251 3.59 -8.15 -14.39
N LEU A 252 4.19 -8.39 -15.56
CA LEU A 252 5.38 -9.24 -15.66
C LEU A 252 6.63 -8.63 -15.00
N PRO A 253 6.98 -7.33 -15.23
CA PRO A 253 8.07 -6.68 -14.51
C PRO A 253 7.84 -6.63 -13.00
N THR A 254 6.60 -6.36 -12.55
CA THR A 254 6.27 -6.30 -11.13
C THR A 254 6.35 -7.68 -10.46
N ALA A 255 5.84 -8.71 -11.12
CA ALA A 255 5.97 -10.10 -10.64
C ALA A 255 7.43 -10.53 -10.52
N TYR A 256 8.29 -10.11 -11.45
CA TYR A 256 9.73 -10.33 -11.37
C TYR A 256 10.33 -9.69 -10.11
N VAL A 257 10.01 -8.42 -9.84
CA VAL A 257 10.47 -7.70 -8.64
C VAL A 257 10.00 -8.39 -7.37
N LEU A 258 8.72 -8.74 -7.29
CA LEU A 258 8.15 -9.41 -6.12
C LEU A 258 8.81 -10.79 -5.87
N ALA A 259 9.07 -11.56 -6.91
CA ALA A 259 9.69 -12.87 -6.79
C ALA A 259 11.18 -12.82 -6.35
N ASN A 260 11.91 -11.80 -6.81
CA ASN A 260 13.35 -11.71 -6.58
C ASN A 260 13.75 -10.77 -5.44
N ASN A 261 12.96 -9.73 -5.16
CA ASN A 261 13.33 -8.73 -4.17
C ASN A 261 12.73 -8.98 -2.79
N MET A 262 11.55 -9.56 -2.70
CA MET A 262 10.83 -9.65 -1.43
C MET A 262 11.19 -10.85 -0.56
N GLY A 263 11.99 -11.80 -0.97
CA GLY A 263 12.43 -12.93 -0.12
C GLY A 263 11.36 -13.66 0.72
N LEU A 264 10.18 -13.03 0.87
CA LEU A 264 9.07 -13.47 1.70
C LEU A 264 7.99 -14.20 0.89
N PHE A 265 7.94 -13.99 -0.44
CA PHE A 265 6.94 -14.65 -1.30
C PHE A 265 7.17 -16.16 -1.35
N GLY A 266 6.15 -16.93 -0.99
CA GLY A 266 6.17 -18.38 -1.00
C GLY A 266 6.77 -19.03 0.26
N GLN A 267 7.16 -18.27 1.27
CA GLN A 267 7.59 -18.83 2.58
C GLN A 267 6.41 -19.00 3.54
N ALA A 268 5.31 -18.28 3.33
CA ALA A 268 4.12 -18.40 4.15
C ALA A 268 3.47 -19.78 3.97
N ARG A 269 3.11 -20.43 5.08
CA ARG A 269 2.42 -21.73 5.09
C ARG A 269 1.00 -21.54 5.60
N PRO A 270 0.01 -22.29 5.04
CA PRO A 270 -1.35 -22.21 5.54
C PRO A 270 -1.39 -22.71 7.00
N GLU A 271 -1.95 -21.91 7.88
CA GLU A 271 -2.24 -22.29 9.26
C GLU A 271 -3.66 -22.81 9.36
N PHE A 272 -3.86 -23.97 10.01
CA PHE A 272 -5.18 -24.54 10.21
C PHE A 272 -5.72 -24.09 11.57
N ARG A 273 -6.21 -22.84 11.63
CA ARG A 273 -6.84 -22.27 12.82
C ARG A 273 -8.09 -21.45 12.46
N VAL A 274 -8.92 -21.21 13.46
CA VAL A 274 -9.98 -20.20 13.39
C VAL A 274 -9.42 -18.84 13.74
N LEU A 275 -9.94 -17.78 13.09
CA LEU A 275 -9.42 -16.43 13.26
C LEU A 275 -10.14 -15.66 14.38
N PHE A 276 -11.42 -15.98 14.63
CA PHE A 276 -12.25 -15.35 15.67
C PHE A 276 -13.48 -16.21 15.91
N ASP A 277 -14.24 -15.91 16.97
CA ASP A 277 -15.48 -16.64 17.27
C ASP A 277 -16.59 -16.33 16.26
N LEU A 278 -17.21 -17.37 15.72
CA LEU A 278 -18.23 -17.22 14.65
C LEU A 278 -19.44 -16.37 15.07
N ILE A 279 -19.72 -16.31 16.38
CA ILE A 279 -20.79 -15.47 16.93
C ILE A 279 -20.52 -13.98 16.71
N ASP A 280 -19.26 -13.58 16.51
CA ASP A 280 -18.87 -12.19 16.32
C ASP A 280 -19.11 -11.69 14.88
N LEU A 281 -19.23 -12.61 13.91
CA LEU A 281 -19.36 -12.21 12.51
C LEU A 281 -20.67 -11.45 12.23
N PRO A 282 -21.87 -11.90 12.68
CA PRO A 282 -23.12 -11.17 12.44
C PRO A 282 -23.15 -9.79 13.10
N TRP A 283 -22.37 -9.58 14.20
CA TRP A 283 -22.19 -8.28 14.83
C TRP A 283 -21.74 -7.21 13.83
N LYS A 284 -20.87 -7.55 12.89
CA LYS A 284 -20.33 -6.62 11.88
C LYS A 284 -21.33 -6.19 10.80
N LEU A 285 -22.57 -6.69 10.85
CA LEU A 285 -23.65 -6.30 9.94
C LEU A 285 -24.44 -5.09 10.43
N PHE A 286 -24.22 -4.64 11.66
CA PHE A 286 -24.96 -3.55 12.29
C PHE A 286 -24.19 -2.22 12.28
N SER A 287 -24.94 -1.13 12.43
CA SER A 287 -24.38 0.22 12.51
C SER A 287 -23.62 0.43 13.84
N GLY A 288 -22.51 1.13 13.79
CA GLY A 288 -21.71 1.49 14.98
C GLY A 288 -20.74 0.41 15.45
N THR A 289 -20.46 -0.60 14.63
CA THR A 289 -19.62 -1.78 14.98
C THR A 289 -18.16 -1.63 14.60
N PHE A 290 -17.67 -0.41 14.47
CA PHE A 290 -16.26 -0.16 14.20
C PHE A 290 -15.39 -0.54 15.41
N ASP A 291 -14.39 -1.42 15.22
CA ASP A 291 -13.52 -2.02 16.25
C ASP A 291 -12.01 -1.74 16.01
N GLY A 292 -11.69 -0.83 15.14
CA GLY A 292 -10.32 -0.53 14.71
C GLY A 292 -10.13 -0.79 13.22
N TYR A 293 -8.89 -0.78 12.74
CA TYR A 293 -8.58 -1.05 11.34
C TYR A 293 -7.42 -2.03 11.14
N LYS A 294 -6.42 -2.08 12.05
CA LYS A 294 -5.25 -2.95 11.90
C LYS A 294 -5.59 -4.42 12.07
N ASP A 295 -6.24 -4.77 13.19
CA ASP A 295 -6.59 -6.14 13.59
C ASP A 295 -8.11 -6.31 13.73
N ALA A 296 -8.88 -5.49 13.01
CA ALA A 296 -10.33 -5.47 13.06
C ALA A 296 -10.97 -6.73 12.48
N LEU A 297 -12.16 -7.06 12.95
CA LEU A 297 -13.06 -7.99 12.29
C LEU A 297 -13.50 -7.46 10.90
N PRO A 298 -13.94 -8.32 9.97
CA PRO A 298 -14.28 -7.89 8.62
C PRO A 298 -15.38 -6.81 8.59
N PHE A 299 -15.22 -5.77 7.77
CA PHE A 299 -16.19 -4.69 7.62
C PHE A 299 -17.33 -5.10 6.69
N LEU A 300 -18.38 -5.71 7.24
CA LEU A 300 -19.50 -6.29 6.51
C LEU A 300 -20.72 -5.39 6.43
N TYR A 301 -20.79 -4.35 7.25
CA TYR A 301 -21.93 -3.44 7.28
C TYR A 301 -22.20 -2.80 5.90
N SER A 302 -23.44 -2.88 5.44
CA SER A 302 -23.87 -2.34 4.14
C SER A 302 -25.19 -1.55 4.23
N GLY A 303 -25.53 -1.07 5.43
CA GLY A 303 -26.82 -0.52 5.79
C GLY A 303 -27.82 -1.59 6.23
N LEU A 304 -28.74 -1.20 7.10
CA LEU A 304 -29.76 -2.11 7.62
C LEU A 304 -30.84 -2.47 6.58
N LEU A 305 -31.04 -1.60 5.57
CA LEU A 305 -32.00 -1.88 4.49
C LEU A 305 -31.65 -3.19 3.72
N PRO A 306 -30.43 -3.42 3.19
CA PRO A 306 -30.06 -4.68 2.57
C PRO A 306 -30.16 -5.86 3.52
N LEU A 307 -29.74 -5.70 4.78
CA LEU A 307 -29.77 -6.75 5.79
C LEU A 307 -31.19 -7.24 6.07
N VAL A 308 -32.13 -6.32 6.27
CA VAL A 308 -33.54 -6.67 6.48
C VAL A 308 -34.17 -7.24 5.20
N SER A 309 -33.84 -6.69 4.03
CA SER A 309 -34.41 -7.13 2.75
C SER A 309 -33.92 -8.51 2.31
N ALA A 310 -32.75 -8.97 2.77
CA ALA A 310 -32.23 -10.29 2.45
C ALA A 310 -33.19 -11.42 2.88
N ALA A 311 -33.99 -11.21 3.94
CA ALA A 311 -35.04 -12.15 4.34
C ALA A 311 -36.06 -12.40 3.23
N LEU A 312 -36.40 -11.39 2.46
CA LEU A 312 -37.37 -11.55 1.34
C LEU A 312 -36.79 -12.45 0.24
N PHE A 313 -35.47 -12.42 0.01
CA PHE A 313 -34.86 -13.32 -0.98
C PHE A 313 -35.05 -14.78 -0.61
N PHE A 314 -34.83 -15.15 0.64
CA PHE A 314 -34.91 -16.52 1.11
C PHE A 314 -36.35 -16.97 1.36
N SER A 315 -37.26 -16.08 1.75
CA SER A 315 -38.65 -16.42 2.07
C SER A 315 -39.63 -16.31 0.91
N SER A 316 -39.29 -15.57 -0.17
CA SER A 316 -40.18 -15.36 -1.30
C SER A 316 -40.38 -16.64 -2.11
N PRO A 317 -41.65 -17.08 -2.36
CA PRO A 317 -41.92 -18.23 -3.25
C PRO A 317 -41.57 -17.92 -4.71
N ARG A 318 -41.41 -16.65 -5.09
CA ARG A 318 -41.08 -16.23 -6.45
C ARG A 318 -39.57 -16.37 -6.77
N VAL A 319 -38.72 -16.50 -5.75
CA VAL A 319 -37.31 -16.81 -5.93
C VAL A 319 -37.16 -18.33 -6.02
N PRO A 320 -36.69 -18.87 -7.16
CA PRO A 320 -36.47 -20.31 -7.32
C PRO A 320 -35.55 -20.86 -6.22
N GLU A 321 -35.85 -22.04 -5.69
CA GLU A 321 -35.07 -22.68 -4.63
C GLU A 321 -33.60 -22.82 -4.98
N ARG A 322 -33.30 -23.09 -6.27
CA ARG A 322 -31.92 -23.12 -6.78
C ARG A 322 -31.16 -21.81 -6.58
N LYS A 323 -31.83 -20.66 -6.80
CA LYS A 323 -31.22 -19.36 -6.57
C LYS A 323 -31.02 -19.08 -5.08
N LYS A 324 -31.96 -19.50 -4.22
CA LYS A 324 -31.82 -19.41 -2.76
C LYS A 324 -30.64 -20.24 -2.27
N ALA A 325 -30.51 -21.49 -2.74
CA ALA A 325 -29.41 -22.37 -2.41
C ALA A 325 -28.06 -21.76 -2.83
N VAL A 326 -27.98 -21.24 -4.07
CA VAL A 326 -26.76 -20.54 -4.54
C VAL A 326 -26.44 -19.33 -3.68
N GLY A 327 -27.43 -18.49 -3.37
CA GLY A 327 -27.25 -17.33 -2.51
C GLY A 327 -26.74 -17.70 -1.11
N ALA A 328 -27.37 -18.73 -0.51
CA ALA A 328 -26.94 -19.25 0.79
C ALA A 328 -25.49 -19.81 0.74
N SER A 329 -25.15 -20.56 -0.33
CA SER A 329 -23.79 -21.11 -0.50
C SER A 329 -22.74 -20.02 -0.66
N VAL A 330 -23.04 -18.93 -1.37
CA VAL A 330 -22.12 -17.78 -1.50
C VAL A 330 -21.90 -17.10 -0.16
N LEU A 331 -22.98 -16.83 0.62
CA LEU A 331 -22.86 -16.23 1.94
C LEU A 331 -22.09 -17.14 2.92
N LEU A 332 -22.37 -18.45 2.88
CA LEU A 332 -21.67 -19.44 3.70
C LEU A 332 -20.16 -19.49 3.34
N LEU A 333 -19.84 -19.56 2.04
CA LEU A 333 -18.44 -19.55 1.58
C LEU A 333 -17.70 -18.30 2.09
N LEU A 334 -18.32 -17.13 1.99
CA LEU A 334 -17.72 -15.87 2.46
C LEU A 334 -17.59 -15.87 3.99
N GLY A 335 -18.62 -16.33 4.73
CA GLY A 335 -18.55 -16.46 6.20
C GLY A 335 -17.43 -17.39 6.63
N LEU A 336 -17.31 -18.56 6.01
CA LEU A 336 -16.21 -19.50 6.27
C LEU A 336 -14.85 -18.91 5.87
N SER A 337 -14.80 -18.13 4.79
CA SER A 337 -13.56 -17.47 4.36
C SER A 337 -13.05 -16.46 5.38
N PHE A 338 -13.93 -15.76 6.08
CA PHE A 338 -13.54 -14.87 7.17
C PHE A 338 -13.12 -15.64 8.43
N HIS A 339 -13.77 -16.75 8.73
CA HIS A 339 -13.57 -17.50 9.96
C HIS A 339 -12.34 -18.41 9.92
N LEU A 340 -12.05 -19.04 8.77
CA LEU A 340 -11.01 -20.05 8.60
C LEU A 340 -9.73 -19.47 7.99
N ALA A 341 -8.60 -19.60 8.70
CA ALA A 341 -7.31 -19.10 8.24
C ALA A 341 -6.88 -19.63 6.85
N PRO A 342 -7.07 -20.91 6.47
CA PRO A 342 -6.67 -21.38 5.14
C PRO A 342 -7.44 -20.71 3.99
N LEU A 343 -8.72 -20.40 4.18
CA LEU A 343 -9.50 -19.68 3.18
C LEU A 343 -9.10 -18.21 3.11
N ASN A 344 -8.87 -17.57 4.28
CA ASN A 344 -8.35 -16.22 4.35
C ASN A 344 -7.00 -16.11 3.63
N PHE A 345 -6.10 -17.06 3.85
CA PHE A 345 -4.80 -17.18 3.17
C PHE A 345 -4.94 -17.26 1.64
N ALA A 346 -5.89 -18.06 1.13
CA ALA A 346 -6.17 -18.12 -0.31
C ALA A 346 -6.66 -16.78 -0.88
N TRP A 347 -7.49 -16.03 -0.14
CA TRP A 347 -7.93 -14.69 -0.55
C TRP A 347 -6.78 -13.67 -0.61
N HIS A 348 -5.73 -13.85 0.19
CA HIS A 348 -4.55 -12.99 0.25
C HIS A 348 -3.40 -13.43 -0.67
N ALA A 349 -3.71 -14.17 -1.74
CA ALA A 349 -2.73 -14.70 -2.71
C ALA A 349 -1.67 -15.60 -2.07
N PHE A 350 -2.11 -16.43 -1.13
CA PHE A 350 -1.29 -17.39 -0.38
C PHE A 350 -0.21 -16.73 0.47
N ASP A 351 -0.59 -15.62 1.13
CA ASP A 351 0.25 -14.91 2.09
C ASP A 351 -0.56 -14.54 3.35
N HIS A 352 0.14 -14.20 4.45
CA HIS A 352 -0.47 -13.71 5.69
C HIS A 352 -0.31 -12.18 5.77
N PRO A 353 -1.41 -11.42 5.75
CA PRO A 353 -1.32 -9.97 5.91
C PRO A 353 -0.89 -9.63 7.33
N SER A 354 0.13 -8.78 7.50
CA SER A 354 0.58 -8.31 8.81
C SER A 354 -0.48 -7.46 9.52
N TRP A 355 -1.23 -6.65 8.75
CA TRP A 355 -2.35 -5.84 9.20
C TRP A 355 -3.49 -5.96 8.19
N PHE A 356 -4.70 -5.51 8.59
CA PHE A 356 -5.88 -5.51 7.72
C PHE A 356 -6.24 -6.92 7.22
N PRO A 357 -6.62 -7.82 8.12
CA PRO A 357 -6.68 -9.26 7.84
C PRO A 357 -7.81 -9.67 6.87
N PHE A 358 -8.73 -8.76 6.53
CA PHE A 358 -9.90 -9.04 5.71
C PHE A 358 -10.06 -8.04 4.54
N ARG A 359 -8.98 -7.79 3.79
CA ARG A 359 -8.96 -6.83 2.65
C ARG A 359 -9.99 -7.15 1.58
N TYR A 360 -10.42 -8.40 1.44
CA TYR A 360 -11.46 -8.85 0.51
C TYR A 360 -12.89 -8.70 1.04
N ALA A 361 -13.11 -8.15 2.24
CA ALA A 361 -14.43 -8.05 2.86
C ALA A 361 -15.46 -7.28 2.01
N PHE A 362 -15.04 -6.44 1.05
CA PHE A 362 -15.93 -5.71 0.13
C PHE A 362 -16.82 -6.61 -0.73
N VAL A 363 -16.47 -7.87 -0.93
CA VAL A 363 -17.29 -8.81 -1.70
C VAL A 363 -18.57 -9.19 -0.96
N PHE A 364 -18.60 -9.13 0.38
CA PHE A 364 -19.78 -9.46 1.17
C PHE A 364 -20.89 -8.41 1.06
N PRO A 365 -20.66 -7.08 1.25
CA PRO A 365 -21.63 -6.04 0.95
C PRO A 365 -22.19 -6.16 -0.47
N PHE A 366 -21.36 -6.44 -1.47
CA PHE A 366 -21.83 -6.68 -2.83
C PHE A 366 -22.80 -7.86 -2.90
N ALA A 367 -22.45 -9.00 -2.32
CA ALA A 367 -23.28 -10.20 -2.33
C ALA A 367 -24.63 -9.98 -1.61
N LEU A 368 -24.61 -9.38 -0.41
CA LEU A 368 -25.80 -9.10 0.38
C LEU A 368 -26.76 -8.13 -0.36
N ILE A 369 -26.22 -7.05 -0.93
CA ILE A 369 -26.99 -6.06 -1.70
C ILE A 369 -27.56 -6.69 -2.98
N TRP A 370 -26.81 -7.57 -3.66
CA TRP A 370 -27.31 -8.30 -4.83
C TRP A 370 -28.49 -9.21 -4.47
N LEU A 371 -28.44 -9.94 -3.34
CA LEU A 371 -29.56 -10.76 -2.86
C LEU A 371 -30.77 -9.89 -2.51
N ALA A 372 -30.57 -8.80 -1.76
CA ALA A 372 -31.62 -7.85 -1.44
C ALA A 372 -32.28 -7.26 -2.71
N ALA A 373 -31.48 -6.84 -3.69
CA ALA A 373 -31.96 -6.33 -4.96
C ALA A 373 -32.76 -7.37 -5.76
N SER A 374 -32.32 -8.63 -5.74
CA SER A 374 -33.02 -9.72 -6.43
C SER A 374 -34.46 -9.95 -5.91
N ALA A 375 -34.67 -9.66 -4.62
CA ALA A 375 -36.01 -9.72 -4.01
C ALA A 375 -36.80 -8.43 -4.24
N LEU A 376 -36.18 -7.25 -4.01
CA LEU A 376 -36.86 -5.97 -4.06
C LEU A 376 -37.23 -5.52 -5.48
N ASN A 377 -36.38 -5.81 -6.48
CA ASN A 377 -36.60 -5.50 -7.89
C ASN A 377 -37.44 -6.54 -8.62
N GLY A 378 -37.83 -7.63 -7.95
CA GLY A 378 -38.72 -8.64 -8.50
C GLY A 378 -40.17 -8.15 -8.66
N PRO A 379 -41.05 -8.97 -9.27
CA PRO A 379 -42.48 -8.67 -9.41
C PRO A 379 -43.11 -8.25 -8.09
N ARG A 380 -44.08 -7.34 -8.13
CA ARG A 380 -44.77 -6.87 -6.94
C ARG A 380 -45.55 -7.99 -6.27
N PRO A 381 -45.71 -7.92 -4.94
CA PRO A 381 -46.54 -8.84 -4.22
C PRO A 381 -47.99 -8.72 -4.66
N ASP A 382 -48.64 -9.87 -4.88
CA ASP A 382 -50.09 -9.95 -5.07
C ASP A 382 -50.79 -9.70 -3.72
N GLU A 383 -52.12 -9.51 -3.73
CA GLU A 383 -52.89 -9.28 -2.49
C GLU A 383 -52.80 -10.43 -1.48
N SER A 384 -52.53 -11.64 -1.98
CA SER A 384 -52.35 -12.85 -1.17
C SER A 384 -50.94 -12.97 -0.55
N ASP A 385 -49.95 -12.23 -1.04
CA ASP A 385 -48.57 -12.34 -0.56
C ASP A 385 -48.33 -11.57 0.75
N ARG A 386 -48.14 -12.31 1.83
CA ARG A 386 -47.85 -11.78 3.16
C ARG A 386 -46.32 -11.61 3.37
N GLU A 387 -45.69 -10.63 2.64
CA GLU A 387 -44.26 -10.34 2.81
C GLU A 387 -43.91 -9.85 4.23
N SER A 388 -44.89 -9.29 4.97
CA SER A 388 -44.68 -8.77 6.33
C SER A 388 -44.29 -9.83 7.34
N GLY A 389 -44.85 -11.06 7.25
CA GLY A 389 -44.58 -12.14 8.21
C GLY A 389 -43.10 -12.55 8.28
N PRO A 390 -42.47 -12.91 7.16
CA PRO A 390 -41.05 -13.21 7.09
C PRO A 390 -40.14 -12.05 7.56
N LEU A 391 -40.46 -10.81 7.19
CA LEU A 391 -39.69 -9.65 7.60
C LEU A 391 -39.74 -9.37 9.10
N VAL A 392 -40.93 -9.50 9.72
CA VAL A 392 -41.12 -9.35 11.15
C VAL A 392 -40.34 -10.44 11.93
N ARG A 393 -40.41 -11.71 11.48
CA ARG A 393 -39.66 -12.80 12.11
C ARG A 393 -38.15 -12.57 11.99
N TRP A 394 -37.65 -12.14 10.83
CA TRP A 394 -36.25 -11.85 10.61
C TRP A 394 -35.80 -10.64 11.44
N ALA A 395 -36.59 -9.56 11.49
CA ALA A 395 -36.33 -8.41 12.35
C ALA A 395 -36.24 -8.81 13.82
N ALA A 396 -37.16 -9.68 14.29
CA ALA A 396 -37.14 -10.19 15.66
C ALA A 396 -35.86 -11.01 15.94
N LEU A 397 -35.42 -11.85 15.00
CA LEU A 397 -34.16 -12.58 15.12
C LEU A 397 -32.94 -11.65 15.19
N LEU A 398 -32.88 -10.62 14.33
CA LEU A 398 -31.80 -9.64 14.35
C LEU A 398 -31.75 -8.83 15.66
N ILE A 399 -32.90 -8.38 16.14
CA ILE A 399 -33.00 -7.67 17.43
C ILE A 399 -32.67 -8.61 18.60
N GLY A 400 -33.12 -9.87 18.54
CA GLY A 400 -32.80 -10.88 19.54
C GLY A 400 -31.29 -11.18 19.60
N TYR A 401 -30.64 -11.28 18.45
CA TYR A 401 -29.18 -11.42 18.38
C TYR A 401 -28.47 -10.19 18.97
N LEU A 402 -28.89 -8.97 18.63
CA LEU A 402 -28.35 -7.75 19.23
C LEU A 402 -28.49 -7.72 20.75
N ALA A 403 -29.65 -8.13 21.26
CA ALA A 403 -29.91 -8.21 22.71
C ALA A 403 -29.02 -9.28 23.38
N LEU A 404 -28.78 -10.41 22.71
CA LEU A 404 -27.89 -11.46 23.16
C LEU A 404 -26.45 -10.94 23.30
N ILE A 405 -25.90 -10.31 22.24
CA ILE A 405 -24.56 -9.75 22.27
C ILE A 405 -24.45 -8.65 23.32
N TRP A 406 -25.41 -7.77 23.42
CA TRP A 406 -25.40 -6.71 24.44
C TRP A 406 -25.39 -7.28 25.86
N LYS A 407 -26.06 -8.40 26.10
CA LYS A 407 -26.04 -9.06 27.40
C LYS A 407 -24.72 -9.79 27.68
N LEU A 408 -24.13 -10.44 26.67
CA LEU A 408 -22.89 -11.20 26.81
C LEU A 408 -21.67 -10.27 26.90
N GLU A 409 -21.66 -9.19 26.12
CA GLU A 409 -20.57 -8.23 26.02
C GLU A 409 -21.08 -6.79 26.09
N PRO A 410 -21.46 -6.29 27.30
CA PRO A 410 -22.07 -4.96 27.46
C PRO A 410 -21.22 -3.80 26.95
N ASN A 411 -19.90 -3.94 26.94
CA ASN A 411 -18.97 -2.90 26.50
C ASN A 411 -18.79 -2.86 24.97
N ARG A 412 -19.21 -3.88 24.26
CA ARG A 412 -19.10 -3.96 22.80
C ARG A 412 -20.18 -3.13 22.10
N VAL A 413 -21.39 -3.07 22.67
CA VAL A 413 -22.55 -2.36 22.10
C VAL A 413 -22.94 -1.21 22.99
N SER A 414 -22.80 0.03 22.52
CA SER A 414 -23.34 1.15 23.27
C SER A 414 -24.88 1.11 23.28
N PRO A 415 -25.54 1.47 24.39
CA PRO A 415 -27.01 1.50 24.46
C PRO A 415 -27.66 2.29 23.33
N ALA A 416 -27.07 3.43 22.94
CA ALA A 416 -27.56 4.26 21.85
C ALA A 416 -27.60 3.51 20.51
N PHE A 417 -26.55 2.76 20.16
CA PHE A 417 -26.51 1.97 18.94
C PHE A 417 -27.38 0.71 19.02
N PHE A 418 -27.56 0.12 20.20
CA PHE A 418 -28.53 -0.95 20.38
C PHE A 418 -29.95 -0.47 20.02
N TYR A 419 -30.43 0.60 20.66
CA TYR A 419 -31.78 1.12 20.40
C TYR A 419 -31.95 1.65 18.98
N LEU A 420 -30.91 2.30 18.42
CA LEU A 420 -30.92 2.77 17.04
C LEU A 420 -31.09 1.63 16.03
N ASN A 421 -30.25 0.59 16.11
CA ASN A 421 -30.35 -0.55 15.22
C ASN A 421 -31.69 -1.27 15.37
N ALA A 422 -32.15 -1.50 16.59
CA ALA A 422 -33.45 -2.14 16.85
C ALA A 422 -34.61 -1.32 16.26
N ALA A 423 -34.64 -0.01 16.48
CA ALA A 423 -35.66 0.88 15.93
C ALA A 423 -35.63 0.88 14.38
N LEU A 424 -34.46 1.05 13.78
CA LEU A 424 -34.33 1.08 12.31
C LEU A 424 -34.72 -0.26 11.68
N ILE A 425 -34.34 -1.39 12.26
CA ILE A 425 -34.71 -2.72 11.80
C ILE A 425 -36.24 -2.88 11.84
N ALA A 426 -36.89 -2.50 12.95
CA ALA A 426 -38.34 -2.53 13.07
C ALA A 426 -39.03 -1.65 12.04
N VAL A 427 -38.53 -0.41 11.85
CA VAL A 427 -39.09 0.53 10.87
C VAL A 427 -38.91 0.02 9.44
N PHE A 428 -37.74 -0.51 9.06
CA PHE A 428 -37.52 -1.09 7.74
C PHE A 428 -38.43 -2.33 7.52
N ALA A 429 -38.63 -3.18 8.52
CA ALA A 429 -39.51 -4.32 8.41
C ALA A 429 -40.97 -3.94 8.11
N VAL A 430 -41.40 -2.73 8.49
CA VAL A 430 -42.73 -2.16 8.18
C VAL A 430 -42.73 -1.39 6.87
N LEU A 431 -41.73 -0.52 6.63
CA LEU A 431 -41.74 0.37 5.47
C LEU A 431 -41.45 -0.35 4.15
N ILE A 432 -40.66 -1.41 4.15
CA ILE A 432 -40.36 -2.18 2.95
C ILE A 432 -41.65 -2.78 2.33
N PRO A 433 -42.45 -3.61 3.02
CA PRO A 433 -43.65 -4.17 2.44
C PRO A 433 -44.69 -3.11 2.11
N LEU A 434 -44.79 -2.06 2.95
CA LEU A 434 -45.70 -0.94 2.71
C LEU A 434 -45.36 -0.18 1.41
N SER A 435 -44.07 0.08 1.18
CA SER A 435 -43.58 0.76 -0.04
C SER A 435 -43.78 -0.10 -1.30
N ARG A 436 -43.66 -1.42 -1.19
CA ARG A 436 -43.89 -2.36 -2.29
C ARG A 436 -45.38 -2.46 -2.62
N ARG A 437 -46.24 -2.48 -1.61
CA ARG A 437 -47.71 -2.54 -1.77
C ARG A 437 -48.29 -1.20 -2.31
N PHE A 438 -47.73 -0.06 -1.90
CA PHE A 438 -48.23 1.28 -2.29
C PHE A 438 -47.20 2.09 -3.08
N PRO A 439 -46.78 1.70 -4.26
CA PRO A 439 -45.70 2.34 -5.03
C PRO A 439 -46.03 3.76 -5.52
N GLY A 440 -47.32 4.11 -5.50
CA GLY A 440 -47.76 5.48 -5.81
C GLY A 440 -47.43 6.52 -4.73
N ARG A 441 -47.28 6.10 -3.48
CA ARG A 441 -47.05 6.97 -2.33
C ARG A 441 -45.58 7.40 -2.26
N ARG A 442 -45.28 8.59 -2.84
CA ARG A 442 -43.90 9.15 -2.90
C ARG A 442 -43.28 9.39 -1.53
N TRP A 443 -44.06 9.71 -0.52
CA TRP A 443 -43.57 10.01 0.83
C TRP A 443 -42.90 8.77 1.47
N LEU A 444 -43.37 7.55 1.21
CA LEU A 444 -42.73 6.32 1.71
C LEU A 444 -41.29 6.17 1.22
N ARG A 445 -41.06 6.50 -0.05
CA ARG A 445 -39.73 6.44 -0.66
C ARG A 445 -38.80 7.52 -0.14
N VAL A 446 -39.34 8.72 0.08
CA VAL A 446 -38.59 9.83 0.69
C VAL A 446 -38.14 9.42 2.09
N TRP A 447 -39.04 8.90 2.91
CA TRP A 447 -38.67 8.40 4.25
C TRP A 447 -37.66 7.25 4.22
N LEU A 448 -37.81 6.27 3.32
CA LEU A 448 -36.82 5.21 3.14
C LEU A 448 -35.44 5.79 2.76
N THR A 449 -35.41 6.78 1.86
CA THR A 449 -34.15 7.44 1.47
C THR A 449 -33.52 8.16 2.66
N VAL A 450 -34.31 8.93 3.41
CA VAL A 450 -33.84 9.66 4.61
C VAL A 450 -33.30 8.67 5.65
N LEU A 451 -34.02 7.59 5.95
CA LEU A 451 -33.61 6.61 6.94
C LEU A 451 -32.33 5.87 6.52
N VAL A 452 -32.18 5.53 5.23
CA VAL A 452 -30.94 4.92 4.69
C VAL A 452 -29.76 5.90 4.83
N ILE A 453 -29.96 7.18 4.49
CA ILE A 453 -28.92 8.18 4.63
C ILE A 453 -28.54 8.39 6.11
N VAL A 454 -29.52 8.42 7.00
CA VAL A 454 -29.28 8.56 8.46
C VAL A 454 -28.51 7.36 8.99
N ASP A 455 -28.95 6.12 8.67
CA ASP A 455 -28.28 4.89 9.08
C ASP A 455 -26.80 4.86 8.65
N LEU A 456 -26.55 5.09 7.36
CA LEU A 456 -25.20 5.10 6.80
C LEU A 456 -24.34 6.26 7.35
N SER A 457 -24.96 7.45 7.54
CA SER A 457 -24.26 8.61 8.10
C SER A 457 -23.84 8.41 9.55
N LEU A 458 -24.69 7.81 10.37
CA LEU A 458 -24.36 7.49 11.76
C LEU A 458 -23.23 6.51 11.86
N ASN A 459 -23.23 5.45 11.03
CA ASN A 459 -22.10 4.51 10.97
C ASN A 459 -20.81 5.19 10.48
N GLY A 460 -20.90 6.01 9.42
CA GLY A 460 -19.74 6.75 8.91
C GLY A 460 -19.20 7.75 9.94
N TRP A 461 -20.08 8.44 10.64
CA TRP A 461 -19.72 9.37 11.71
C TRP A 461 -18.94 8.68 12.84
N THR A 462 -19.40 7.51 13.31
CA THR A 462 -18.70 6.77 14.37
C THR A 462 -17.32 6.33 13.94
N THR A 463 -17.15 5.88 12.71
CA THR A 463 -15.85 5.48 12.15
C THR A 463 -14.91 6.69 12.08
N PHE A 464 -15.31 7.78 11.43
CA PHE A 464 -14.46 8.94 11.27
C PHE A 464 -14.17 9.69 12.58
N SER A 465 -15.08 9.67 13.56
CA SER A 465 -14.83 10.27 14.88
C SER A 465 -13.69 9.56 15.62
N ARG A 466 -13.48 8.27 15.38
CA ARG A 466 -12.34 7.53 15.93
C ARG A 466 -11.05 7.83 15.17
N TYR A 467 -11.11 8.01 13.85
CA TYR A 467 -9.96 8.39 13.04
C TYR A 467 -9.49 9.83 13.23
N GLN A 468 -10.37 10.72 13.71
CA GLN A 468 -10.08 12.14 13.87
C GLN A 468 -8.80 12.42 14.68
N ARG A 469 -8.45 11.53 15.62
CA ARG A 469 -7.25 11.67 16.46
C ARG A 469 -5.97 11.18 15.76
N GLU A 470 -6.11 10.40 14.69
CA GLU A 470 -5.01 9.81 13.94
C GLU A 470 -4.68 10.59 12.66
N TYR A 471 -5.61 11.46 12.22
CA TYR A 471 -5.40 12.25 11.02
C TYR A 471 -4.36 13.34 11.22
N THR A 472 -3.36 13.35 10.34
CA THR A 472 -2.38 14.42 10.24
C THR A 472 -3.05 15.73 9.81
N THR A 473 -2.66 16.85 10.41
CA THR A 473 -3.19 18.16 9.96
C THR A 473 -2.49 18.61 8.68
N ARG A 474 -3.20 19.39 7.86
CA ARG A 474 -2.59 20.01 6.67
C ARG A 474 -1.41 20.92 7.03
N ALA A 475 -1.51 21.62 8.16
CA ALA A 475 -0.46 22.53 8.63
C ALA A 475 0.81 21.76 9.00
N ASP A 476 0.70 20.63 9.71
CA ASP A 476 1.85 19.82 10.11
C ASP A 476 2.54 19.23 8.87
N TYR A 477 1.76 18.64 7.95
CA TYR A 477 2.30 18.14 6.69
C TYR A 477 3.05 19.23 5.92
N LYS A 478 2.40 20.38 5.74
CA LYS A 478 2.98 21.48 4.95
C LYS A 478 4.19 22.09 5.65
N SER A 479 4.15 22.33 6.96
CA SER A 479 5.28 22.94 7.71
C SER A 479 6.51 22.06 7.65
N PHE A 480 6.34 20.74 7.71
CA PHE A 480 7.45 19.81 7.54
C PHE A 480 8.06 19.90 6.14
N HIS A 481 7.25 19.87 5.10
CA HIS A 481 7.73 19.94 3.72
C HIS A 481 8.38 21.30 3.40
N ASP A 482 7.77 22.39 3.82
CA ASP A 482 8.29 23.74 3.57
C ASP A 482 9.65 23.97 4.26
N ARG A 483 9.89 23.33 5.43
CA ARG A 483 11.15 23.44 6.17
C ARG A 483 12.37 22.98 5.36
N PHE A 484 12.21 21.91 4.58
CA PHE A 484 13.32 21.30 3.82
C PHE A 484 13.31 21.67 2.33
N ALA A 485 12.22 22.18 1.80
CA ALA A 485 12.07 22.42 0.35
C ALA A 485 13.11 23.38 -0.21
N ALA A 486 13.41 24.47 0.50
CA ALA A 486 14.39 25.46 0.08
C ALA A 486 15.80 24.87 0.05
N ASP A 487 16.20 24.17 1.10
CA ASP A 487 17.52 23.53 1.21
C ASP A 487 17.70 22.45 0.14
N ILE A 488 16.67 21.62 -0.10
CA ILE A 488 16.70 20.60 -1.16
C ILE A 488 16.78 21.25 -2.55
N ALA A 489 16.10 22.35 -2.79
CA ALA A 489 16.17 23.08 -4.04
C ALA A 489 17.55 23.73 -4.25
N GLU A 490 18.20 24.19 -3.20
CA GLU A 490 19.52 24.82 -3.25
C GLU A 490 20.64 23.80 -3.35
N TYR A 491 20.65 22.78 -2.48
CA TYR A 491 21.73 21.80 -2.33
C TYR A 491 21.47 20.47 -3.06
N GLY A 492 20.36 20.28 -3.75
CA GLY A 492 20.07 19.09 -4.56
C GLY A 492 21.00 18.91 -5.76
N PRO A 493 21.19 17.69 -6.28
CA PRO A 493 22.05 17.44 -7.43
C PRO A 493 21.62 18.25 -8.67
N LYS A 494 22.57 18.95 -9.29
CA LYS A 494 22.36 19.80 -10.47
C LYS A 494 23.42 19.54 -11.52
N ASN A 495 23.19 19.95 -12.76
CA ASN A 495 24.16 19.99 -13.82
C ASN A 495 24.85 18.65 -14.14
N GLY A 496 24.12 17.54 -14.03
CA GLY A 496 24.67 16.21 -14.31
C GLY A 496 25.45 15.57 -13.15
N ALA A 497 25.50 16.22 -12.00
CA ALA A 497 26.03 15.61 -10.77
C ALA A 497 25.05 14.61 -10.16
N PHE A 498 25.58 13.63 -9.43
CA PHE A 498 24.82 12.71 -8.62
C PHE A 498 25.46 12.56 -7.24
N TYR A 499 24.69 12.80 -6.21
CA TYR A 499 25.00 12.55 -4.80
C TYR A 499 23.68 12.46 -4.04
N ARG A 500 23.73 11.95 -2.82
CA ARG A 500 22.57 11.86 -1.94
C ARG A 500 22.54 12.98 -0.93
N ILE A 501 21.34 13.28 -0.47
CA ILE A 501 21.03 14.14 0.66
C ILE A 501 20.33 13.30 1.70
N GLU A 502 20.54 13.58 2.98
CA GLU A 502 19.72 13.04 4.04
C GLU A 502 19.36 14.09 5.08
N LYS A 503 18.43 13.76 5.94
CA LYS A 503 17.96 14.63 7.00
C LYS A 503 17.76 13.87 8.30
N THR A 504 18.00 14.51 9.43
CA THR A 504 17.86 13.89 10.76
C THR A 504 16.44 13.92 11.30
N ASP A 505 15.62 14.88 10.85
CA ASP A 505 14.19 14.97 11.21
C ASP A 505 13.35 14.18 10.19
N VAL A 506 12.84 13.05 10.62
CA VAL A 506 12.11 12.09 9.78
C VAL A 506 10.61 12.14 10.12
N ARG A 507 9.77 12.51 9.15
CA ARG A 507 8.31 12.42 9.27
C ARG A 507 7.83 11.00 8.92
N THR A 508 8.29 10.51 7.77
CA THR A 508 8.02 9.15 7.30
C THR A 508 9.28 8.54 6.69
N TYR A 509 9.30 7.24 6.54
CA TYR A 509 10.42 6.56 5.85
C TYR A 509 10.48 6.88 4.34
N ASN A 510 9.43 7.47 3.74
CA ASN A 510 9.37 7.83 2.33
C ASN A 510 9.50 9.34 2.07
N ASP A 511 10.03 10.09 3.01
CA ASP A 511 10.20 11.55 2.88
C ASP A 511 11.01 11.94 1.65
N ALA A 512 11.98 11.12 1.24
CA ALA A 512 12.76 11.36 0.02
C ALA A 512 11.88 11.31 -1.23
N ALA A 513 10.91 10.39 -1.30
CA ALA A 513 9.92 10.33 -2.38
C ALA A 513 8.96 11.52 -2.34
N ALA A 514 8.53 11.95 -1.14
CA ALA A 514 7.67 13.11 -0.98
C ALA A 514 8.33 14.41 -1.45
N LEU A 515 9.56 14.64 -1.00
CA LEU A 515 10.31 15.87 -1.21
C LEU A 515 11.13 15.90 -2.53
N GLY A 516 11.33 14.73 -3.18
CA GLY A 516 11.97 14.63 -4.49
C GLY A 516 13.48 14.77 -4.46
N TYR A 517 14.17 14.12 -3.53
CA TYR A 517 15.64 14.10 -3.47
C TYR A 517 16.20 12.66 -3.39
N PRO A 518 17.40 12.40 -3.90
CA PRO A 518 18.07 11.12 -3.70
C PRO A 518 18.45 10.91 -2.24
N GLY A 519 17.87 9.89 -1.59
CA GLY A 519 18.10 9.57 -0.17
C GLY A 519 18.41 8.10 0.06
N ILE A 520 18.21 7.62 1.30
CA ILE A 520 18.28 6.20 1.66
C ILE A 520 17.00 5.70 2.33
N GLY A 521 16.17 6.61 2.84
CA GLY A 521 14.91 6.27 3.48
C GLY A 521 13.93 5.61 2.52
N GLN A 522 13.25 4.54 2.97
CA GLN A 522 12.18 3.90 2.22
C GLN A 522 11.28 3.04 3.11
N PHE A 523 10.01 2.91 2.72
CA PHE A 523 9.09 1.89 3.20
C PHE A 523 8.22 1.43 2.04
N SER A 524 8.39 0.18 1.60
CA SER A 524 7.66 -0.35 0.46
C SER A 524 7.62 -1.87 0.45
N SER A 525 6.46 -2.43 0.10
CA SER A 525 6.32 -3.88 -0.15
C SER A 525 7.05 -4.38 -1.40
N VAL A 526 7.68 -3.50 -2.20
CA VAL A 526 8.52 -3.86 -3.35
C VAL A 526 10.00 -3.60 -3.11
N SER A 527 10.39 -3.31 -1.86
CA SER A 527 11.78 -3.10 -1.44
C SER A 527 12.65 -4.30 -1.73
N SER A 528 13.92 -4.07 -2.03
CA SER A 528 14.90 -5.15 -2.19
C SER A 528 15.44 -5.56 -0.83
N VAL A 529 15.21 -6.82 -0.43
CA VAL A 529 15.77 -7.41 0.80
C VAL A 529 17.31 -7.37 0.79
N ALA A 530 17.93 -7.51 -0.38
CA ALA A 530 19.38 -7.41 -0.51
C ALA A 530 19.87 -5.97 -0.20
N GLN A 531 19.15 -4.93 -0.67
CA GLN A 531 19.49 -3.54 -0.34
C GLN A 531 19.29 -3.26 1.14
N THR A 532 18.16 -3.65 1.73
CA THR A 532 17.90 -3.42 3.15
C THR A 532 18.88 -4.16 4.05
N ALA A 533 19.26 -5.40 3.69
CA ALA A 533 20.29 -6.15 4.40
C ALA A 533 21.67 -5.49 4.31
N PHE A 534 22.04 -4.97 3.15
CA PHE A 534 23.29 -4.24 2.96
C PHE A 534 23.30 -2.93 3.79
N LEU A 535 22.22 -2.15 3.76
CA LEU A 535 22.11 -0.91 4.54
C LEU A 535 22.12 -1.19 6.05
N LYS A 536 21.45 -2.26 6.49
CA LYS A 536 21.52 -2.74 7.87
C LYS A 536 22.95 -3.10 8.29
N LYS A 537 23.71 -3.78 7.41
CA LYS A 537 25.11 -4.13 7.62
C LYS A 537 26.01 -2.89 7.70
N LEU A 538 25.64 -1.80 7.04
CA LEU A 538 26.26 -0.49 7.19
C LEU A 538 25.86 0.22 8.49
N GLY A 539 24.91 -0.32 9.27
CA GLY A 539 24.50 0.26 10.55
C GLY A 539 23.36 1.27 10.46
N TYR A 540 22.65 1.33 9.34
CA TYR A 540 21.39 2.09 9.25
C TYR A 540 20.24 1.29 9.86
N ASP A 541 19.24 2.00 10.35
CA ASP A 541 18.03 1.40 10.92
C ASP A 541 17.16 0.83 9.79
N CYS A 542 17.31 -0.46 9.53
CA CYS A 542 16.66 -1.16 8.43
C CYS A 542 16.06 -2.50 8.85
N TYR A 543 14.87 -2.80 8.31
CA TYR A 543 14.22 -4.09 8.39
C TYR A 543 13.72 -4.48 7.00
N ALA A 544 13.22 -5.70 6.82
CA ALA A 544 12.91 -6.31 5.52
C ALA A 544 12.30 -5.38 4.46
N THR A 545 11.37 -4.51 4.83
CA THR A 545 10.60 -3.65 3.90
C THR A 545 10.87 -2.16 4.05
N TRP A 546 11.68 -1.76 5.02
CA TRP A 546 11.95 -0.34 5.27
C TRP A 546 13.37 -0.06 5.73
N CYS A 547 13.84 1.14 5.45
CA CYS A 547 15.07 1.73 5.98
C CYS A 547 14.82 3.18 6.37
N SER A 548 15.49 3.63 7.42
CA SER A 548 15.44 5.01 7.91
C SER A 548 16.84 5.56 8.14
N TYR A 549 17.01 6.80 7.76
CA TYR A 549 18.17 7.59 8.19
C TYR A 549 17.82 8.30 9.50
N ARG A 550 18.46 7.93 10.59
CA ARG A 550 18.18 8.51 11.92
C ARG A 550 19.28 9.43 12.41
N ALA A 551 20.53 9.10 12.07
CA ALA A 551 21.68 9.82 12.52
C ALA A 551 22.82 9.70 11.51
N ALA A 552 23.78 10.64 11.57
CA ALA A 552 24.96 10.59 10.74
C ALA A 552 25.79 9.33 11.02
N ASN A 553 26.27 8.74 9.93
CA ASN A 553 27.15 7.56 9.94
C ASN A 553 28.34 7.82 9.00
N PRO A 554 29.39 8.49 9.47
CA PRO A 554 30.37 9.15 8.60
C PRO A 554 31.00 8.29 7.50
N PHE A 555 31.35 7.03 7.80
CA PHE A 555 31.91 6.14 6.78
C PHE A 555 30.84 5.66 5.78
N ALA A 556 29.69 5.21 6.28
CA ALA A 556 28.60 4.73 5.44
C ALA A 556 27.98 5.87 4.58
N ASP A 557 27.85 7.06 5.17
CA ASP A 557 27.41 8.27 4.46
C ASP A 557 28.37 8.62 3.33
N SER A 558 29.68 8.55 3.60
CA SER A 558 30.71 8.79 2.59
C SER A 558 30.62 7.74 1.48
N LEU A 559 30.55 6.46 1.82
CA LEU A 559 30.42 5.36 0.86
C LEU A 559 29.20 5.50 -0.06
N LEU A 560 28.04 5.88 0.49
CA LEU A 560 26.81 6.05 -0.28
C LEU A 560 26.71 7.39 -1.01
N GLY A 561 27.72 8.26 -0.89
CA GLY A 561 27.75 9.57 -1.52
C GLY A 561 26.72 10.53 -0.93
N ILE A 562 26.40 10.42 0.38
CA ILE A 562 25.59 11.42 1.08
C ILE A 562 26.47 12.64 1.30
N ARG A 563 26.20 13.67 0.50
CA ARG A 563 27.01 14.90 0.47
C ARG A 563 26.49 15.97 1.43
N TYR A 564 25.18 16.08 1.57
CA TYR A 564 24.56 17.06 2.44
C TYR A 564 23.63 16.39 3.44
N LEU A 565 23.72 16.85 4.69
CA LEU A 565 22.85 16.49 5.79
C LEU A 565 22.05 17.72 6.21
N LEU A 566 20.72 17.59 6.16
CA LEU A 566 19.78 18.62 6.60
C LEU A 566 19.39 18.35 8.05
N THR A 567 19.66 19.30 8.95
CA THR A 567 19.49 19.11 10.40
C THR A 567 18.28 19.85 10.96
N GLY A 568 17.58 20.64 10.14
CA GLY A 568 16.46 21.44 10.63
C GLY A 568 16.82 22.49 11.71
N GLY A 569 18.15 22.74 11.91
CA GLY A 569 18.66 23.65 12.93
C GLY A 569 19.21 22.95 14.19
N ALA A 570 19.31 21.61 14.21
CA ALA A 570 19.98 20.88 15.29
C ALA A 570 21.51 20.99 15.19
N ALA A 571 22.19 21.31 16.32
CA ALA A 571 23.57 21.79 16.32
C ALA A 571 24.68 20.73 16.14
N ASN A 572 24.41 19.42 16.18
CA ASN A 572 25.48 18.40 16.36
C ASN A 572 25.64 17.45 15.16
N ALA A 573 25.90 17.98 13.95
CA ALA A 573 26.31 17.13 12.83
C ALA A 573 27.85 17.01 12.76
N PRO A 574 28.38 15.81 12.42
CA PRO A 574 29.83 15.60 12.34
C PRO A 574 30.48 16.22 11.08
N TYR A 575 29.71 16.97 10.29
CA TYR A 575 30.09 17.53 8.99
C TYR A 575 30.27 19.05 9.06
N ARG A 576 30.85 19.64 8.00
CA ARG A 576 31.08 21.07 7.90
C ARG A 576 29.78 21.84 7.72
N GLU A 577 29.45 22.73 8.60
CA GLU A 577 28.33 23.64 8.44
C GLU A 577 28.52 24.55 7.22
N VAL A 578 27.54 24.56 6.32
CA VAL A 578 27.47 25.44 5.14
C VAL A 578 26.29 26.40 5.23
N SER A 579 25.29 26.09 6.00
CA SER A 579 24.22 26.98 6.46
C SER A 579 23.71 26.48 7.81
N PRO A 580 22.92 27.28 8.57
CA PRO A 580 22.43 26.87 9.89
C PRO A 580 21.62 25.57 9.89
N THR A 581 21.09 25.15 8.72
CA THR A 581 20.27 23.94 8.55
C THR A 581 20.95 22.87 7.72
N VAL A 582 22.13 23.14 7.12
CA VAL A 582 22.78 22.24 6.15
C VAL A 582 24.26 22.05 6.49
N HIS A 583 24.67 20.77 6.53
CA HIS A 583 26.05 20.38 6.77
C HIS A 583 26.58 19.57 5.57
N GLU A 584 27.77 19.91 5.08
CA GLU A 584 28.43 19.21 3.98
C GLU A 584 29.39 18.14 4.49
N ASN A 585 29.21 16.90 3.98
CA ASN A 585 30.21 15.84 4.11
C ASN A 585 31.24 15.98 2.99
N PRO A 586 32.47 16.49 3.28
CA PRO A 586 33.50 16.67 2.26
C PRO A 586 34.08 15.34 1.77
N ASP A 587 33.85 14.27 2.51
CA ASP A 587 34.38 12.92 2.24
C ASP A 587 33.41 12.04 1.45
N ALA A 588 32.28 12.57 0.96
CA ALA A 588 31.32 11.85 0.13
C ALA A 588 31.99 11.26 -1.14
N PHE A 589 31.73 9.97 -1.42
CA PHE A 589 32.30 9.27 -2.57
C PHE A 589 31.51 9.61 -3.85
N PRO A 590 32.17 9.62 -5.01
CA PRO A 590 31.51 9.73 -6.30
C PRO A 590 30.66 8.48 -6.59
N PRO A 591 29.74 8.53 -7.59
CA PRO A 591 28.84 7.42 -7.90
C PRO A 591 29.52 6.13 -8.36
N ALA A 592 30.77 6.21 -8.80
CA ALA A 592 31.55 5.03 -9.15
C ALA A 592 33.05 5.29 -9.01
N PHE A 593 33.82 4.26 -8.69
CA PHE A 593 35.28 4.27 -8.56
C PHE A 593 35.84 2.86 -8.75
N PHE A 594 37.09 2.77 -9.18
CA PHE A 594 37.77 1.49 -9.38
C PHE A 594 38.26 0.88 -8.07
N VAL A 595 38.11 -0.43 -7.95
CA VAL A 595 38.55 -1.22 -6.81
C VAL A 595 39.29 -2.49 -7.29
N ASP A 596 40.12 -3.07 -6.41
CA ASP A 596 40.70 -4.39 -6.64
C ASP A 596 39.64 -5.48 -6.35
N ALA A 597 39.30 -6.25 -7.36
CA ALA A 597 38.35 -7.36 -7.23
C ALA A 597 38.73 -8.39 -6.17
N GLY A 598 40.04 -8.65 -6.01
CA GLY A 598 40.55 -9.61 -5.02
C GLY A 598 40.25 -9.22 -3.59
N ALA A 599 40.25 -7.91 -3.29
CA ALA A 599 39.95 -7.38 -1.96
C ALA A 599 38.49 -7.58 -1.53
N PHE A 600 37.58 -7.85 -2.49
CA PHE A 600 36.14 -8.05 -2.26
C PHE A 600 35.70 -9.52 -2.36
N ALA A 601 36.60 -10.46 -2.57
CA ALA A 601 36.29 -11.88 -2.76
C ALA A 601 36.00 -12.64 -1.44
N GLY A 602 36.39 -12.09 -0.28
CA GLY A 602 36.21 -12.71 1.04
C GLY A 602 34.89 -12.31 1.73
N PRO A 603 34.52 -13.03 2.77
CA PRO A 603 33.38 -12.63 3.61
C PRO A 603 33.74 -11.41 4.44
N PHE A 604 32.80 -10.49 4.54
CA PHE A 604 32.89 -9.32 5.42
C PHE A 604 32.12 -9.59 6.72
N ALA A 605 32.57 -8.99 7.85
CA ALA A 605 31.91 -9.09 9.14
C ALA A 605 30.48 -8.57 9.11
N ASP A 606 29.62 -9.09 9.99
CA ASP A 606 28.24 -8.62 10.14
C ASP A 606 28.12 -7.43 11.14
N ASP A 607 29.09 -7.28 12.05
CA ASP A 607 29.20 -6.13 12.92
C ASP A 607 29.54 -4.86 12.11
N PRO A 608 28.71 -3.80 12.14
CA PRO A 608 28.89 -2.61 11.30
C PRO A 608 30.27 -1.95 11.43
N ILE A 609 30.81 -1.86 12.63
CA ILE A 609 32.12 -1.20 12.88
C ILE A 609 33.24 -2.03 12.24
N GLN A 610 33.19 -3.36 12.39
CA GLN A 610 34.17 -4.25 11.76
C GLN A 610 33.98 -4.25 10.23
N PHE A 611 32.74 -4.24 9.76
CA PHE A 611 32.43 -4.16 8.33
C PHE A 611 33.01 -2.89 7.72
N HIS A 612 32.80 -1.72 8.34
CA HIS A 612 33.37 -0.45 7.87
C HIS A 612 34.89 -0.52 7.82
N GLN A 613 35.53 -1.08 8.85
CA GLN A 613 36.98 -1.20 8.91
C GLN A 613 37.54 -2.11 7.81
N GLN A 614 36.93 -3.27 7.58
CA GLN A 614 37.30 -4.19 6.51
C GLN A 614 37.09 -3.56 5.13
N LEU A 615 35.96 -2.88 4.94
CA LEU A 615 35.63 -2.23 3.69
C LEU A 615 36.55 -1.06 3.37
N ALA A 616 36.93 -0.26 4.38
CA ALA A 616 37.91 0.78 4.25
C ALA A 616 39.29 0.24 3.77
N GLN A 617 39.73 -0.91 4.32
CA GLN A 617 40.96 -1.57 3.88
C GLN A 617 40.84 -2.18 2.47
N ALA A 618 39.68 -2.70 2.11
CA ALA A 618 39.44 -3.23 0.77
C ALA A 618 39.42 -2.13 -0.31
N ILE A 619 38.88 -0.95 0.04
CA ILE A 619 38.83 0.20 -0.88
C ILE A 619 40.19 0.89 -0.98
N ALA A 620 40.91 1.06 0.14
CA ALA A 620 42.18 1.74 0.19
C ALA A 620 43.17 0.92 1.03
N PRO A 621 43.84 -0.09 0.43
CA PRO A 621 44.80 -0.94 1.13
C PRO A 621 45.89 -0.15 1.83
N GLY A 622 46.22 -0.50 3.08
CA GLY A 622 47.20 0.19 3.89
C GLY A 622 46.74 1.50 4.55
N SER A 623 45.45 1.84 4.42
CA SER A 623 44.90 2.99 5.17
C SER A 623 44.94 2.75 6.67
N ALA A 624 45.10 3.82 7.46
CA ALA A 624 45.03 3.71 8.91
C ALA A 624 43.59 3.30 9.35
N PRO A 625 43.46 2.63 10.51
CA PRO A 625 42.15 2.32 11.07
C PRO A 625 41.27 3.55 11.21
N ILE A 626 40.01 3.44 10.76
CA ILE A 626 39.04 4.54 10.82
C ILE A 626 38.38 4.65 12.18
N TYR A 627 38.37 3.59 12.99
CA TYR A 627 37.80 3.59 14.33
C TYR A 627 38.81 3.18 15.41
N ARG A 628 38.77 3.87 16.54
CA ARG A 628 39.52 3.49 17.75
C ARG A 628 38.52 3.40 18.90
N ARG A 629 38.35 2.23 19.49
CA ARG A 629 37.52 2.02 20.67
C ARG A 629 37.98 2.89 21.86
N ILE A 630 37.00 3.41 22.57
CA ILE A 630 37.17 4.14 23.82
C ILE A 630 36.59 3.27 24.92
N GLU A 631 37.33 3.05 25.97
CA GLU A 631 36.84 2.35 27.16
C GLU A 631 35.89 3.28 27.93
N LEU A 632 34.69 2.79 28.19
CA LEU A 632 33.67 3.47 28.99
C LEU A 632 33.69 2.93 30.42
N PRO A 633 33.26 3.72 31.42
CA PRO A 633 32.87 3.19 32.70
C PRO A 633 31.74 2.20 32.57
N ALA A 634 31.57 1.32 33.56
CA ALA A 634 30.43 0.43 33.61
C ALA A 634 29.12 1.25 33.65
N GLY A 635 28.10 0.77 32.92
CA GLY A 635 26.79 1.40 32.96
C GLY A 635 26.18 1.30 34.38
N VAL A 636 25.50 2.33 34.79
CA VAL A 636 24.76 2.37 36.06
C VAL A 636 23.29 2.05 35.78
N PRO A 637 22.79 0.91 36.27
CA PRO A 637 21.39 0.55 36.11
C PRO A 637 20.51 1.33 37.08
N ASP A 638 19.40 1.86 36.57
CA ASP A 638 18.30 2.40 37.36
C ASP A 638 17.04 1.59 37.10
N ASN A 639 16.43 1.07 38.16
CA ASN A 639 15.28 0.15 38.10
C ASN A 639 15.53 -1.09 37.22
N LEU A 640 16.77 -1.52 37.04
CA LEU A 640 17.20 -2.69 36.28
C LEU A 640 18.05 -3.62 37.14
N SER A 641 17.81 -4.93 37.05
CA SER A 641 18.65 -5.96 37.66
C SER A 641 19.04 -7.01 36.63
N PRO A 642 20.26 -7.54 36.65
CA PRO A 642 20.68 -8.60 35.75
C PRO A 642 19.90 -9.88 36.04
N ASP A 643 19.49 -10.61 35.01
CA ASP A 643 18.92 -11.95 35.13
C ASP A 643 20.04 -12.98 35.32
N GLU A 644 20.26 -13.40 36.55
CA GLU A 644 21.30 -14.40 36.89
C GLU A 644 21.05 -15.77 36.25
N GLY A 645 19.79 -16.08 35.86
CA GLY A 645 19.39 -17.34 35.25
C GLY A 645 19.71 -17.46 33.77
N ASP A 646 19.94 -16.34 33.07
CA ASP A 646 20.17 -16.29 31.62
C ASP A 646 21.54 -16.87 31.20
N GLY A 647 22.54 -16.91 32.09
CA GLY A 647 23.89 -17.41 31.79
C GLY A 647 24.68 -16.61 30.73
N THR A 648 24.07 -15.65 30.04
CA THR A 648 24.68 -14.77 29.05
C THR A 648 25.12 -13.43 29.63
N GLY A 649 24.55 -13.03 30.77
CA GLY A 649 24.77 -11.72 31.40
C GLY A 649 24.20 -10.53 30.61
N ARG A 650 23.33 -10.81 29.64
CA ARG A 650 22.78 -9.82 28.70
C ARG A 650 21.30 -9.51 28.94
N ARG A 651 20.63 -10.33 29.73
CA ARG A 651 19.22 -10.14 30.06
C ARG A 651 19.07 -9.30 31.33
N TRP A 652 18.26 -8.29 31.23
CA TRP A 652 17.97 -7.34 32.31
C TRP A 652 16.48 -7.36 32.62
N LEU A 653 16.15 -7.39 33.89
CA LEU A 653 14.80 -7.41 34.42
C LEU A 653 14.47 -6.06 35.03
N ARG A 654 13.28 -5.59 34.77
CA ARG A 654 12.74 -4.38 35.40
C ARG A 654 12.27 -4.70 36.79
N SER A 655 12.81 -4.01 37.81
CA SER A 655 12.54 -4.28 39.20
C SER A 655 11.14 -3.82 39.62
N ASP A 656 10.69 -2.65 39.12
CA ASP A 656 9.33 -2.13 39.27
C ASP A 656 8.73 -1.88 37.87
N PRO A 657 7.68 -2.64 37.47
CA PRO A 657 7.08 -2.50 36.14
C PRO A 657 6.37 -1.15 35.92
N ASN A 658 6.07 -0.38 36.96
CA ASN A 658 5.38 0.90 36.88
C ASN A 658 6.33 2.11 36.82
N THR A 659 7.64 1.88 37.03
CA THR A 659 8.66 2.93 37.02
C THR A 659 9.53 2.79 35.79
N GLU A 660 9.97 3.88 35.18
CA GLU A 660 10.91 3.83 34.05
C GLU A 660 12.18 3.09 34.44
N ALA A 661 12.77 2.39 33.48
CA ALA A 661 13.98 1.63 33.67
C ALA A 661 15.06 2.09 32.69
N GLU A 662 16.24 2.37 33.19
CA GLU A 662 17.28 3.00 32.37
C GLU A 662 18.68 2.42 32.70
N MET A 663 19.51 2.29 31.67
CA MET A 663 20.95 2.07 31.81
C MET A 663 21.69 3.35 31.44
N ARG A 664 22.45 3.93 32.35
CA ARG A 664 23.14 5.22 32.16
C ARG A 664 24.65 5.04 32.16
N TYR A 665 25.30 5.69 31.20
CA TYR A 665 26.75 5.81 31.08
C TYR A 665 27.13 7.26 31.20
N GLU A 666 27.99 7.60 32.13
CA GLU A 666 28.58 8.93 32.28
C GLU A 666 30.09 8.84 32.04
N PHE A 667 30.61 9.64 31.12
CA PHE A 667 32.02 9.58 30.73
C PHE A 667 32.51 10.93 30.23
N GLN A 668 33.84 11.08 30.15
CA GLN A 668 34.49 12.29 29.63
C GLN A 668 35.35 11.94 28.42
N LEU A 669 35.16 12.68 27.32
CA LEU A 669 35.92 12.51 26.11
C LEU A 669 37.16 13.43 26.16
N ARG A 670 38.35 12.82 26.30
CA ARG A 670 39.61 13.56 26.53
C ARG A 670 40.10 14.40 25.34
N LYS A 671 39.66 14.10 24.13
CA LYS A 671 40.13 14.75 22.90
C LYS A 671 38.95 15.25 22.10
N ALA A 672 39.03 16.44 21.54
CA ALA A 672 38.06 16.93 20.57
C ALA A 672 37.97 16.03 19.34
N GLY A 673 36.78 15.90 18.76
CA GLY A 673 36.53 15.16 17.52
C GLY A 673 35.18 14.51 17.45
N VAL A 674 35.01 13.68 16.46
CA VAL A 674 33.77 12.88 16.20
C VAL A 674 33.91 11.51 16.82
N TYR A 675 32.89 11.09 17.56
CA TYR A 675 32.77 9.78 18.17
C TYR A 675 31.53 9.07 17.68
N VAL A 676 31.64 7.80 17.40
CA VAL A 676 30.53 6.93 17.01
C VAL A 676 30.10 6.13 18.22
N VAL A 677 28.84 6.30 18.59
CA VAL A 677 28.16 5.50 19.62
C VAL A 677 27.50 4.32 18.93
N TYR A 678 27.75 3.12 19.42
CA TYR A 678 27.27 1.89 18.86
C TYR A 678 26.65 0.99 19.93
N LEU A 679 25.38 0.63 19.73
CA LEU A 679 24.68 -0.40 20.48
C LEU A 679 24.51 -1.63 19.58
N PRO A 680 25.25 -2.71 19.83
CA PRO A 680 25.29 -3.85 18.92
C PRO A 680 24.02 -4.70 18.88
N ASN A 681 23.39 -4.91 20.03
CA ASN A 681 22.12 -5.64 20.13
C ASN A 681 21.18 -4.88 21.05
N VAL A 682 20.05 -4.51 20.52
CA VAL A 682 19.02 -3.81 21.25
C VAL A 682 17.69 -4.54 21.01
N SER A 683 16.95 -4.79 22.05
CA SER A 683 15.63 -5.35 21.87
C SER A 683 14.59 -4.29 21.51
N LEU A 684 13.37 -4.72 21.27
CA LEU A 684 12.27 -3.87 20.81
C LEU A 684 11.85 -2.83 21.84
N ASN A 685 11.49 -1.61 21.42
CA ASN A 685 10.94 -0.53 22.25
C ASN A 685 11.92 0.05 23.27
N TYR A 686 12.94 0.68 22.79
CA TYR A 686 13.91 1.42 23.61
C TYR A 686 14.02 2.88 23.18
N THR A 687 14.54 3.70 24.06
CA THR A 687 14.88 5.10 23.78
C THR A 687 16.33 5.35 24.14
N VAL A 688 17.06 6.03 23.27
CA VAL A 688 18.43 6.48 23.54
C VAL A 688 18.43 7.98 23.68
N ALA A 689 18.94 8.46 24.78
CA ALA A 689 19.22 9.87 24.99
C ALA A 689 20.73 10.10 25.10
N ILE A 690 21.24 11.13 24.45
CA ILE A 690 22.61 11.58 24.55
C ILE A 690 22.56 12.98 25.17
N ASP A 691 23.28 13.18 26.27
CA ASP A 691 23.34 14.45 27.02
C ASP A 691 21.93 14.98 27.39
N GLY A 692 21.03 14.07 27.68
CA GLY A 692 19.65 14.37 28.05
C GLY A 692 18.68 14.60 26.88
N GLU A 693 19.19 14.65 25.64
CA GLU A 693 18.35 14.79 24.44
C GLU A 693 18.03 13.41 23.84
N ILE A 694 16.77 13.12 23.60
CA ILE A 694 16.34 11.88 22.95
C ILE A 694 16.82 11.90 21.50
N THR A 695 17.77 11.05 21.18
CA THR A 695 18.33 10.93 19.82
C THR A 695 17.66 9.82 19.00
N HIS A 696 17.07 8.84 19.66
CA HIS A 696 16.42 7.73 19.01
C HIS A 696 15.35 7.10 19.89
N THR A 697 14.23 6.72 19.26
CA THR A 697 13.19 5.87 19.87
C THR A 697 12.84 4.78 18.87
N ASP A 698 12.96 3.52 19.28
CA ASP A 698 12.59 2.37 18.46
C ASP A 698 11.25 1.80 18.92
N HIS A 699 10.42 1.45 17.93
CA HIS A 699 9.09 0.88 18.12
C HIS A 699 8.95 -0.53 17.51
N GLY A 700 10.05 -1.22 17.24
CA GLY A 700 9.90 -2.60 16.77
C GLY A 700 10.99 -3.17 15.86
N SER A 701 12.19 -2.63 15.81
CA SER A 701 13.28 -3.19 15.02
C SER A 701 14.39 -3.81 15.89
N TYR A 702 14.89 -4.98 15.49
CA TYR A 702 16.13 -5.54 16.04
C TYR A 702 17.34 -5.02 15.22
N ALA A 703 17.50 -3.72 15.12
CA ALA A 703 18.61 -3.13 14.39
C ALA A 703 19.66 -2.63 15.37
N PRO A 704 20.96 -2.79 15.06
CA PRO A 704 22.00 -2.11 15.81
C PRO A 704 21.83 -0.61 15.63
N PHE A 705 21.98 0.16 16.69
CA PHE A 705 21.87 1.60 16.64
C PHE A 705 23.27 2.23 16.52
N LEU A 706 23.44 3.12 15.56
CA LEU A 706 24.63 3.92 15.35
C LEU A 706 24.26 5.40 15.35
N THR A 707 24.97 6.20 16.14
CA THR A 707 24.88 7.67 16.14
C THR A 707 26.24 8.29 16.37
N THR A 708 26.33 9.62 16.29
CA THR A 708 27.58 10.35 16.49
C THR A 708 27.47 11.39 17.61
N ILE A 709 28.56 11.58 18.32
CA ILE A 709 28.80 12.70 19.25
C ILE A 709 29.93 13.54 18.66
N VAL A 710 29.70 14.82 18.54
CA VAL A 710 30.78 15.80 18.29
C VAL A 710 31.15 16.39 19.64
N SER A 711 32.40 16.26 20.06
CA SER A 711 32.86 16.62 21.39
C SER A 711 34.05 17.54 21.35
N GLU A 712 34.09 18.49 22.25
CA GLU A 712 35.29 19.24 22.59
C GLU A 712 36.22 18.41 23.50
N ALA A 713 37.43 18.93 23.75
CA ALA A 713 38.37 18.22 24.60
C ALA A 713 37.96 18.32 26.09
N ASN A 714 37.92 17.15 26.76
CA ASN A 714 37.53 17.01 28.16
C ASN A 714 36.04 17.35 28.45
N GLU A 715 35.20 17.25 27.42
CA GLU A 715 33.76 17.45 27.59
C GLU A 715 33.12 16.21 28.23
N PRO A 716 32.26 16.40 29.25
CA PRO A 716 31.48 15.32 29.84
C PRO A 716 30.27 14.98 28.96
N HIS A 717 29.97 13.70 28.84
CA HIS A 717 28.82 13.17 28.10
C HIS A 717 28.08 12.13 28.89
N SER A 718 26.80 12.01 28.60
CA SER A 718 25.96 10.94 29.13
C SER A 718 25.23 10.20 28.00
N ILE A 719 25.10 8.89 28.11
CA ILE A 719 24.25 8.07 27.27
C ILE A 719 23.29 7.37 28.19
N ALA A 720 22.00 7.60 28.00
CA ALA A 720 20.93 6.95 28.72
C ALA A 720 20.15 6.04 27.76
N PHE A 721 19.93 4.83 28.18
CA PHE A 721 19.23 3.81 27.45
C PHE A 721 18.02 3.33 28.25
N SER A 722 16.84 3.81 27.88
CA SER A 722 15.58 3.52 28.58
C SER A 722 14.85 2.33 27.92
N ILE A 723 14.34 1.44 28.74
CA ILE A 723 13.70 0.18 28.34
C ILE A 723 12.20 0.23 28.69
N ALA A 724 11.34 -0.04 27.73
CA ALA A 724 9.89 0.01 27.90
C ALA A 724 9.28 -1.29 28.42
N ARG A 725 9.98 -2.43 28.33
CA ARG A 725 9.47 -3.76 28.69
C ARG A 725 9.85 -4.18 30.09
N THR A 726 9.20 -5.21 30.60
CA THR A 726 9.50 -5.83 31.91
C THR A 726 10.81 -6.60 31.90
N GLU A 727 11.25 -7.07 30.74
CA GLU A 727 12.53 -7.77 30.55
C GLU A 727 13.10 -7.43 29.19
N ASP A 728 14.40 -7.33 29.09
CA ASP A 728 15.05 -6.99 27.83
C ASP A 728 16.49 -7.51 27.73
N TYR A 729 16.95 -7.71 26.48
CA TYR A 729 18.34 -8.08 26.17
C TYR A 729 19.05 -6.86 25.59
N TYR A 730 20.25 -6.56 26.13
CA TYR A 730 21.08 -5.55 25.50
C TYR A 730 22.57 -5.84 25.75
N ASP A 731 23.39 -5.51 24.76
CA ASP A 731 24.84 -5.53 24.87
C ASP A 731 25.35 -4.14 25.29
N ASP A 732 26.53 -4.09 25.92
CA ASP A 732 27.15 -2.85 26.33
C ASP A 732 27.30 -1.84 25.19
N VAL A 733 27.03 -0.59 25.51
CA VAL A 733 27.31 0.54 24.62
C VAL A 733 28.81 0.58 24.31
N ARG A 734 29.13 0.77 23.05
CA ARG A 734 30.51 0.91 22.58
C ARG A 734 30.69 2.29 21.95
N VAL A 735 31.75 3.00 22.35
CA VAL A 735 32.10 4.29 21.77
C VAL A 735 33.43 4.18 21.05
N TYR A 736 33.45 4.70 19.84
CA TYR A 736 34.63 4.71 18.99
C TYR A 736 34.98 6.13 18.56
N ARG A 737 36.24 6.54 18.69
CA ARG A 737 36.73 7.79 18.11
C ARG A 737 36.93 7.59 16.60
N LEU A 738 36.33 8.44 15.78
CA LEU A 738 36.54 8.47 14.33
C LEU A 738 37.93 9.09 14.01
N ASN A 739 38.69 8.41 13.18
CA ASN A 739 39.90 8.94 12.57
C ASN A 739 39.53 9.69 11.28
N GLN A 740 39.15 10.97 11.43
CA GLN A 740 38.72 11.81 10.32
C GLN A 740 39.79 11.93 9.23
N ARG A 741 41.12 11.95 9.61
CA ARG A 741 42.22 12.01 8.63
C ARG A 741 42.30 10.72 7.80
N ALA A 742 42.06 9.56 8.40
CA ALA A 742 42.03 8.29 7.68
C ALA A 742 40.83 8.26 6.70
N LEU A 743 39.67 8.70 7.14
CA LEU A 743 38.49 8.78 6.27
C LEU A 743 38.69 9.70 5.08
N ALA A 744 39.24 10.91 5.35
CA ALA A 744 39.57 11.88 4.29
C ALA A 744 40.63 11.34 3.30
N GLY A 745 41.63 10.56 3.81
CA GLY A 745 42.61 9.90 2.97
C GLY A 745 41.99 8.83 2.06
N ILE A 746 41.05 8.00 2.59
CA ILE A 746 40.31 7.02 1.82
C ILE A 746 39.45 7.73 0.75
N ALA A 747 38.73 8.79 1.12
CA ALA A 747 37.92 9.57 0.19
C ALA A 747 38.77 10.21 -0.91
N GLY A 748 39.97 10.68 -0.57
CA GLY A 748 40.96 11.14 -1.53
C GLY A 748 41.40 10.08 -2.53
N SER A 749 41.70 8.87 -2.05
CA SER A 749 42.04 7.71 -2.89
C SER A 749 40.87 7.32 -3.81
N VAL A 750 39.66 7.28 -3.30
CA VAL A 750 38.44 6.99 -4.07
C VAL A 750 38.25 8.01 -5.19
N ARG A 751 38.38 9.30 -4.89
CA ARG A 751 38.28 10.37 -5.92
C ARG A 751 39.38 10.27 -6.98
N ALA A 752 40.58 9.90 -6.61
CA ALA A 752 41.68 9.69 -7.55
C ALA A 752 41.44 8.51 -8.50
N ASN A 753 40.72 7.48 -8.03
CA ASN A 753 40.38 6.27 -8.78
C ASN A 753 38.98 6.31 -9.43
N ALA A 754 38.33 7.47 -9.39
CA ALA A 754 37.01 7.66 -9.99
C ALA A 754 37.10 8.14 -11.43
N PRO A 755 36.32 7.57 -12.37
CA PRO A 755 36.19 8.14 -13.73
C PRO A 755 35.35 9.42 -13.69
N GLY A 756 35.57 10.30 -14.64
CA GLY A 756 34.65 11.40 -14.89
C GLY A 756 33.28 10.87 -15.24
N TYR A 757 32.22 11.53 -14.77
CA TYR A 757 30.87 11.05 -14.99
C TYR A 757 29.88 12.18 -15.30
N ARG A 758 28.74 11.78 -15.87
CA ARG A 758 27.53 12.60 -16.05
C ARG A 758 26.30 11.76 -15.78
N TYR A 759 25.36 12.28 -15.01
CA TYR A 759 24.04 11.71 -14.76
C TYR A 759 22.98 12.50 -15.52
N ASP A 760 22.04 11.82 -16.19
CA ASP A 760 20.98 12.47 -16.98
C ASP A 760 19.81 13.03 -16.12
N GLY A 761 19.89 12.88 -14.79
CA GLY A 761 18.81 13.25 -13.88
C GLY A 761 17.66 12.25 -13.83
N ARG A 762 17.77 11.09 -14.49
CA ARG A 762 16.72 10.06 -14.59
C ARG A 762 17.25 8.66 -14.28
N ARG A 763 17.81 7.97 -15.27
CA ARG A 763 18.22 6.55 -15.17
C ARG A 763 19.45 6.20 -16.00
N THR A 764 20.23 7.20 -16.42
CA THR A 764 21.44 6.95 -17.22
C THR A 764 22.64 7.64 -16.61
N PHE A 765 23.71 6.87 -16.40
CA PHE A 765 25.03 7.38 -16.09
C PHE A 765 25.96 7.17 -17.28
N THR A 766 26.80 8.14 -17.56
CA THR A 766 27.87 8.03 -18.52
C THR A 766 29.18 8.29 -17.81
N PHE A 767 30.16 7.38 -17.98
CA PHE A 767 31.48 7.45 -17.37
C PHE A 767 32.56 7.44 -18.45
N GLU A 768 33.60 8.27 -18.29
CA GLU A 768 34.76 8.32 -19.16
C GLU A 768 35.87 7.41 -18.60
N ILE A 769 36.01 6.23 -19.15
CA ILE A 769 36.99 5.23 -18.73
C ILE A 769 38.30 5.46 -19.46
N LYS A 770 39.35 5.75 -18.70
CA LYS A 770 40.70 5.95 -19.26
C LYS A 770 41.30 4.59 -19.66
N PRO A 771 42.15 4.58 -20.73
CA PRO A 771 42.96 3.42 -21.06
C PRO A 771 43.80 2.96 -19.86
N ASP A 772 43.98 1.65 -19.70
CA ASP A 772 44.77 1.07 -18.64
C ASP A 772 45.23 -0.34 -19.02
N ASP A 773 46.52 -0.59 -18.90
CA ASP A 773 47.16 -1.86 -19.24
C ASP A 773 47.16 -2.88 -18.09
N SER A 774 46.66 -2.52 -16.92
CA SER A 774 46.72 -3.38 -15.72
C SER A 774 45.82 -4.64 -15.76
N GLY A 775 45.04 -4.81 -16.85
CA GLY A 775 44.16 -5.94 -17.05
C GLY A 775 42.69 -5.64 -16.63
N ALA A 776 41.96 -6.69 -16.24
CA ALA A 776 40.56 -6.54 -15.86
C ALA A 776 40.42 -5.72 -14.57
N ARG A 777 39.57 -4.69 -14.62
CA ARG A 777 39.27 -3.78 -13.51
C ARG A 777 37.80 -3.91 -13.09
N VAL A 778 37.52 -3.70 -11.83
CA VAL A 778 36.16 -3.63 -11.31
C VAL A 778 35.82 -2.20 -10.95
N LEU A 779 34.81 -1.65 -11.62
CA LEU A 779 34.18 -0.38 -11.27
C LEU A 779 33.06 -0.66 -10.25
N MET A 780 33.29 -0.35 -9.01
CA MET A 780 32.27 -0.37 -7.96
C MET A 780 31.42 0.89 -8.05
N THR A 781 30.11 0.75 -7.87
CA THR A 781 29.21 1.90 -7.88
C THR A 781 28.52 2.07 -6.52
N THR A 782 28.04 3.28 -6.24
CA THR A 782 27.12 3.56 -5.11
C THR A 782 25.65 3.35 -5.48
N ILE A 783 25.42 2.77 -6.67
CA ILE A 783 24.10 2.43 -7.20
C ILE A 783 23.77 1.00 -6.76
N PRO A 784 22.55 0.72 -6.31
CA PRO A 784 22.19 -0.63 -5.93
C PRO A 784 22.13 -1.57 -7.12
N TYR A 785 22.49 -2.83 -6.89
CA TYR A 785 22.32 -3.84 -7.92
C TYR A 785 20.86 -4.15 -8.17
N ASP A 786 20.48 -4.08 -9.43
CA ASP A 786 19.19 -4.56 -9.95
C ASP A 786 19.45 -5.13 -11.35
N ALA A 787 18.79 -6.25 -11.69
CA ALA A 787 18.98 -6.92 -12.97
C ALA A 787 18.53 -6.10 -14.19
N GLY A 788 17.84 -4.97 -13.96
CA GLY A 788 17.47 -4.02 -15.00
C GLY A 788 18.61 -3.09 -15.44
N TRP A 789 19.71 -3.01 -14.69
CA TRP A 789 20.85 -2.22 -15.07
C TRP A 789 21.64 -2.90 -16.19
N ARG A 790 21.86 -2.18 -17.28
CA ARG A 790 22.70 -2.59 -18.42
C ARG A 790 23.87 -1.67 -18.54
N ALA A 791 25.05 -2.24 -18.81
CA ALA A 791 26.28 -1.51 -19.05
C ALA A 791 26.75 -1.73 -20.50
N THR A 792 27.11 -0.65 -21.18
CA THR A 792 27.78 -0.75 -22.49
C THR A 792 29.05 0.11 -22.48
N LEU A 793 30.17 -0.43 -22.93
CA LEU A 793 31.44 0.30 -23.09
C LEU A 793 31.69 0.51 -24.58
N SER A 794 31.66 1.77 -25.02
CA SER A 794 31.81 2.12 -26.43
C SER A 794 30.83 1.39 -27.37
N GLY A 795 29.64 1.04 -26.85
CA GLY A 795 28.59 0.34 -27.59
C GLY A 795 28.58 -1.19 -27.43
N GLU A 796 29.58 -1.79 -26.81
CA GLU A 796 29.64 -3.22 -26.53
C GLU A 796 29.10 -3.50 -25.12
N ASP A 797 28.31 -4.57 -24.95
CA ASP A 797 27.77 -4.98 -23.65
C ASP A 797 28.86 -5.41 -22.69
N VAL A 798 28.79 -4.95 -21.46
CA VAL A 798 29.72 -5.26 -20.38
C VAL A 798 28.95 -5.84 -19.20
N ALA A 799 29.53 -6.86 -18.55
CA ALA A 799 28.88 -7.56 -17.45
C ALA A 799 28.72 -6.67 -16.20
N THR A 800 27.50 -6.61 -15.68
CA THR A 800 27.16 -6.04 -14.37
C THR A 800 26.95 -7.16 -13.36
N GLY A 801 27.26 -6.93 -12.08
CA GLY A 801 27.04 -7.91 -11.03
C GLY A 801 26.92 -7.26 -9.66
N PRO A 802 26.42 -8.01 -8.65
CA PRO A 802 26.37 -7.51 -7.29
C PRO A 802 27.76 -7.47 -6.66
N ILE A 803 28.03 -6.43 -5.87
CA ILE A 803 29.17 -6.32 -4.97
C ILE A 803 28.66 -6.02 -3.56
N LEU A 804 29.27 -6.58 -2.54
CA LEU A 804 28.85 -6.45 -1.13
C LEU A 804 27.38 -6.87 -0.87
N GLY A 805 26.79 -7.63 -1.77
CA GLY A 805 25.40 -8.10 -1.67
C GLY A 805 24.33 -7.03 -2.00
N GLY A 806 24.65 -5.74 -2.07
CA GLY A 806 23.66 -4.67 -2.26
C GLY A 806 23.99 -3.67 -3.37
N LEU A 807 25.26 -3.43 -3.67
CA LEU A 807 25.67 -2.46 -4.68
C LEU A 807 26.01 -3.15 -6.02
N MET A 808 26.06 -2.34 -7.09
CA MET A 808 26.39 -2.81 -8.43
C MET A 808 27.89 -2.63 -8.72
N SER A 809 28.48 -3.58 -9.40
CA SER A 809 29.81 -3.48 -10.02
C SER A 809 29.73 -3.73 -11.52
N VAL A 810 30.70 -3.18 -12.25
CA VAL A 810 30.90 -3.39 -13.68
C VAL A 810 32.32 -3.91 -13.90
N ARG A 811 32.43 -5.04 -14.57
CA ARG A 811 33.74 -5.63 -14.90
C ARG A 811 34.20 -5.08 -16.24
N ILE A 812 35.34 -4.37 -16.26
CA ILE A 812 35.90 -3.75 -17.45
C ILE A 812 37.15 -4.52 -17.86
N GLU A 813 37.10 -5.22 -18.95
CA GLU A 813 38.20 -6.02 -19.52
C GLU A 813 38.93 -5.29 -20.65
N ASN A 814 38.32 -4.23 -21.18
CA ASN A 814 38.88 -3.45 -22.30
C ASN A 814 39.98 -2.51 -21.82
N LYS A 815 41.20 -2.70 -22.37
CA LYS A 815 42.37 -1.88 -22.05
C LYS A 815 42.35 -0.49 -22.69
N ASN A 816 41.58 -0.32 -23.79
CA ASN A 816 41.57 0.91 -24.55
C ASN A 816 40.74 2.04 -23.89
N GLY A 817 39.98 1.69 -22.84
CA GLY A 817 39.04 2.65 -22.23
C GLY A 817 37.87 2.95 -23.15
N GLY A 818 37.24 4.09 -22.94
CA GLY A 818 36.06 4.53 -23.71
C GLY A 818 34.91 5.06 -22.85
N THR A 819 33.77 5.31 -23.47
CA THR A 819 32.56 5.77 -22.78
C THR A 819 31.75 4.60 -22.28
N LEU A 820 31.68 4.42 -20.96
CA LEU A 820 30.80 3.46 -20.29
C LEU A 820 29.44 4.12 -20.03
N ARG A 821 28.38 3.49 -20.56
CA ARG A 821 27.01 3.92 -20.30
C ARG A 821 26.31 2.86 -19.44
N LEU A 822 25.78 3.31 -18.30
CA LEU A 822 24.85 2.54 -17.48
C LEU A 822 23.45 3.07 -17.74
N SER A 823 22.51 2.19 -18.09
CA SER A 823 21.10 2.55 -18.29
C SER A 823 20.20 1.51 -17.66
N TYR A 824 19.08 1.98 -17.07
CA TYR A 824 18.12 1.10 -16.42
C TYR A 824 16.91 0.84 -17.31
N GLU A 825 16.51 -0.42 -17.39
CA GLU A 825 15.26 -0.88 -17.98
C GLU A 825 14.64 -1.94 -17.07
N PRO A 826 13.36 -1.81 -16.65
CA PRO A 826 12.73 -2.81 -15.78
C PRO A 826 12.84 -4.21 -16.38
N PRO A 827 13.26 -5.21 -15.59
CA PRO A 827 13.36 -6.59 -16.07
C PRO A 827 12.04 -7.08 -16.65
N LEU A 828 12.11 -7.82 -17.77
CA LEU A 828 10.96 -8.37 -18.50
C LEU A 828 9.97 -7.33 -19.08
N LEU A 829 10.27 -6.03 -19.04
CA LEU A 829 9.39 -4.98 -19.60
C LEU A 829 9.18 -5.20 -21.11
N TRP A 830 10.26 -5.49 -21.85
CA TRP A 830 10.18 -5.77 -23.29
C TRP A 830 9.23 -6.94 -23.58
N LEU A 831 9.43 -8.09 -22.89
CA LEU A 831 8.58 -9.27 -23.07
C LEU A 831 7.13 -8.97 -22.70
N GLY A 832 6.91 -8.32 -21.57
CA GLY A 832 5.58 -7.87 -21.14
C GLY A 832 4.92 -6.96 -22.16
N THR A 833 5.67 -6.02 -22.74
CA THR A 833 5.18 -5.10 -23.77
C THR A 833 4.78 -5.84 -25.05
N VAL A 834 5.60 -6.78 -25.53
CA VAL A 834 5.27 -7.60 -26.69
C VAL A 834 3.97 -8.39 -26.47
N ILE A 835 3.82 -9.00 -25.30
CA ILE A 835 2.58 -9.74 -24.95
C ILE A 835 1.38 -8.77 -24.87
N SER A 836 1.54 -7.58 -24.27
CA SER A 836 0.46 -6.59 -24.17
C SER A 836 0.03 -6.09 -25.54
N VAL A 837 0.97 -5.75 -26.42
CA VAL A 837 0.68 -5.32 -27.81
C VAL A 837 -0.01 -6.45 -28.57
N SER A 838 0.45 -7.69 -28.42
CA SER A 838 -0.20 -8.87 -29.05
C SER A 838 -1.64 -9.03 -28.54
N GLY A 839 -1.87 -8.88 -27.23
CA GLY A 839 -3.20 -8.89 -26.64
C GLY A 839 -4.12 -7.78 -27.17
N LEU A 840 -3.60 -6.57 -27.33
CA LEU A 840 -4.33 -5.44 -27.95
C LEU A 840 -4.65 -5.70 -29.42
N ILE A 841 -3.74 -6.30 -30.19
CA ILE A 841 -3.99 -6.70 -31.57
C ILE A 841 -5.11 -7.73 -31.64
N VAL A 842 -5.08 -8.76 -30.80
CA VAL A 842 -6.14 -9.77 -30.72
C VAL A 842 -7.48 -9.10 -30.38
N LEU A 843 -7.52 -8.22 -29.40
CA LEU A 843 -8.72 -7.45 -29.04
C LEU A 843 -9.25 -6.64 -30.24
N PHE A 844 -8.36 -5.95 -30.94
CA PHE A 844 -8.71 -5.14 -32.11
C PHE A 844 -9.26 -6.00 -33.27
N VAL A 845 -8.66 -7.14 -33.55
CA VAL A 845 -9.16 -8.10 -34.54
C VAL A 845 -10.55 -8.60 -34.17
N ILE A 846 -10.80 -8.94 -32.92
CA ILE A 846 -12.13 -9.32 -32.42
C ILE A 846 -13.15 -8.19 -32.65
N LEU A 847 -12.78 -6.95 -32.43
CA LEU A 847 -13.63 -5.76 -32.66
C LEU A 847 -13.97 -5.60 -34.14
N ILE A 848 -12.98 -5.74 -35.02
CA ILE A 848 -13.19 -5.66 -36.49
C ILE A 848 -14.10 -6.77 -36.97
N ILE A 849 -13.85 -8.01 -36.58
CA ILE A 849 -14.69 -9.16 -36.95
C ILE A 849 -16.13 -8.92 -36.51
N LYS A 850 -16.34 -8.49 -35.26
CA LYS A 850 -17.67 -8.18 -34.74
C LYS A 850 -18.35 -7.06 -35.52
N TRP A 851 -17.65 -6.01 -35.90
CA TRP A 851 -18.15 -4.90 -36.68
C TRP A 851 -18.54 -5.35 -38.11
N LEU A 852 -17.69 -6.15 -38.77
CA LEU A 852 -17.99 -6.73 -40.10
C LEU A 852 -19.23 -7.61 -40.04
N LEU A 853 -19.33 -8.54 -39.07
CA LEU A 853 -20.49 -9.42 -38.90
C LEU A 853 -21.77 -8.62 -38.64
N SER A 854 -21.69 -7.55 -37.84
CA SER A 854 -22.83 -6.65 -37.59
C SER A 854 -23.33 -5.95 -38.87
N ARG A 855 -22.37 -5.49 -39.72
CA ARG A 855 -22.71 -4.88 -41.02
C ARG A 855 -23.31 -5.86 -42.00
N ILE A 856 -22.80 -7.10 -42.06
CA ILE A 856 -23.35 -8.17 -42.90
C ILE A 856 -24.77 -8.49 -42.45
N ALA A 857 -25.01 -8.64 -41.13
CA ALA A 857 -26.33 -8.88 -40.57
C ALA A 857 -27.33 -7.75 -40.85
N ALA A 858 -26.87 -6.49 -40.76
CA ALA A 858 -27.67 -5.31 -41.08
C ALA A 858 -28.03 -5.26 -42.59
N ARG A 859 -27.08 -5.59 -43.49
CA ARG A 859 -27.34 -5.69 -44.95
C ARG A 859 -28.34 -6.81 -45.28
N LYS A 860 -28.22 -8.00 -44.66
CA LYS A 860 -29.16 -9.11 -44.85
C LYS A 860 -30.56 -8.73 -44.35
N LYS A 861 -30.69 -8.02 -43.23
CA LYS A 861 -31.99 -7.53 -42.75
C LYS A 861 -32.64 -6.51 -43.70
N ARG A 862 -31.84 -5.57 -44.26
CA ARG A 862 -32.37 -4.63 -45.26
C ARG A 862 -32.79 -5.30 -46.53
N ALA A 863 -32.02 -6.26 -47.05
CA ALA A 863 -32.39 -7.08 -48.20
C ALA A 863 -33.64 -7.91 -47.99
N ALA A 864 -33.85 -8.46 -46.77
CA ALA A 864 -35.04 -9.21 -46.39
C ALA A 864 -36.29 -8.33 -46.12
N ALA A 865 -36.10 -7.02 -45.88
CA ALA A 865 -37.17 -6.04 -45.66
C ALA A 865 -37.64 -5.37 -46.96
N GLY A 866 -37.11 -5.74 -48.16
CA GLY A 866 -37.58 -5.26 -49.42
C GLY A 866 -37.16 -3.84 -49.80
N TYR A 867 -36.10 -3.26 -49.20
CA TYR A 867 -35.44 -2.01 -49.56
C TYR A 867 -34.06 -2.24 -50.18
#